data_ccb11f7d6795357ae24cc5db8759fc55
#
_entry.id   ccb11f7d6795357ae24cc5db8759fc55
#
_cell.length_a   1.000
_cell.length_b   1.000
_cell.length_c   1.000
_cell.angle_alpha   90.00
_cell.angle_beta   90.00
_cell.angle_gamma   90.00
#
_symmetry.space_group_name_H-M   'P 1'
#
loop_
_entity.id
_entity.type
_entity.pdbx_description
1 polymer ?
#
loop_
_entity_poly.entity_id
_entity_poly.type
_entity_poly.pdbx_seq_one_letter_code
_entity_poly.pdbx_strand_id
1 'polypeptide(L)'
;MWLEKISSPADLADLDFESLDVLCQEIRTRIIETVTVTGGHLGSNLGAVELTVALHRAFESPKDIIIFDTGHQAYVHKLLTGRQDRFETIRSENGMSGYPNRSESPHDWVENSHASTALSYAYGISASLALGLEPEVGSGEGKSTRRVIAVVGDGALTGGMAYEALNNIGHARSKTIVVWNDNGRSYAPTVSRLSEGLTKLRLHPSYMHARNKISRVISDLPGVGPLATSGIAGLTTALREAIEPKVFFEALGVRYTGPIDGHNIAEMEYAFKGAAEWDGPIVVHVLTQKGRGYGPAETDEVQRLHDLKIPVAVSDSSKKRYSYTEAFSAKLLELAAERPEIVAITAAMPSPTGLLAFQKSFPERFFDVGIAEQHAVTAAAGMAMGGLKPVVAIYSTFMSRAFDQVNLDVALHGLPVVFVMDRAGITGDDGPSHHGVMDLIQFLSIPKMTVFAPSGIEELQEMLKEALEIEGPTAIRFPKTLGPLRLGEKVGSGLKANKLRSGNSGISLVGVGKMAEAAWEASRQLDEDGVEVSVWDPRVLAPLDTDMLDELASSRLVVVIEDGFVPGGAGSHISDALSKLSYSQSFMSLGVPLGYIAQAKPDSILAELGLDAGGIAKSVLARAAAASVFANPESNQNS
;
A
#
# COMPACT_ATOMS: atom_id res chain seq x y z
N MET A 1 13.65 -7.64 -32.50
CA MET A 1 14.03 -6.92 -31.28
C MET A 1 14.76 -7.89 -30.35
N TRP A 2 15.66 -7.40 -29.47
CA TRP A 2 16.34 -8.27 -28.50
C TRP A 2 15.36 -8.81 -27.46
N LEU A 3 14.44 -7.98 -26.98
CA LEU A 3 13.47 -8.39 -25.96
C LEU A 3 12.66 -9.62 -26.39
N GLU A 4 12.27 -9.73 -27.65
CA GLU A 4 11.52 -10.90 -28.19
C GLU A 4 12.32 -12.21 -28.16
N LYS A 5 13.65 -12.11 -28.06
CA LYS A 5 14.54 -13.28 -28.01
C LYS A 5 14.83 -13.76 -26.58
N ILE A 6 14.46 -12.95 -25.58
CA ILE A 6 14.67 -13.29 -24.18
C ILE A 6 13.47 -14.09 -23.68
N SER A 7 13.59 -15.37 -23.55
CA SER A 7 12.59 -16.26 -22.98
C SER A 7 12.87 -16.60 -21.50
N SER A 8 14.12 -16.44 -21.08
CA SER A 8 14.58 -16.68 -19.71
C SER A 8 15.76 -15.78 -19.35
N PRO A 9 16.09 -15.61 -18.07
CA PRO A 9 17.28 -14.86 -17.66
C PRO A 9 18.59 -15.40 -18.23
N ALA A 10 18.65 -16.69 -18.53
CA ALA A 10 19.86 -17.31 -19.09
C ALA A 10 20.22 -16.72 -20.47
N ASP A 11 19.25 -16.28 -21.25
CA ASP A 11 19.46 -15.70 -22.59
C ASP A 11 20.23 -14.35 -22.54
N LEU A 12 20.34 -13.74 -21.37
CA LEU A 12 21.13 -12.52 -21.16
C LEU A 12 22.63 -12.76 -21.15
N ALA A 13 23.09 -13.98 -20.87
CA ALA A 13 24.49 -14.30 -20.67
C ALA A 13 25.35 -14.03 -21.92
N ASP A 14 24.80 -14.29 -23.10
CA ASP A 14 25.50 -14.20 -24.39
C ASP A 14 25.48 -12.79 -25.00
N LEU A 15 24.75 -11.83 -24.39
CA LEU A 15 24.66 -10.47 -24.90
C LEU A 15 25.86 -9.63 -24.46
N ASP A 16 26.47 -8.92 -25.42
CA ASP A 16 27.45 -7.89 -25.12
C ASP A 16 26.80 -6.62 -24.55
N PHE A 17 27.59 -5.72 -24.01
CA PHE A 17 27.04 -4.51 -23.34
C PHE A 17 26.31 -3.57 -24.30
N GLU A 18 26.70 -3.51 -25.58
CA GLU A 18 25.99 -2.71 -26.60
C GLU A 18 24.60 -3.27 -26.87
N SER A 19 24.49 -4.58 -27.02
CA SER A 19 23.19 -5.28 -27.14
C SER A 19 22.31 -5.13 -25.90
N LEU A 20 22.92 -5.13 -24.70
CA LEU A 20 22.21 -4.90 -23.44
C LEU A 20 21.65 -3.48 -23.33
N ASP A 21 22.40 -2.47 -23.81
CA ASP A 21 21.89 -1.10 -23.85
C ASP A 21 20.67 -0.97 -24.76
N VAL A 22 20.69 -1.63 -25.92
CA VAL A 22 19.53 -1.71 -26.83
C VAL A 22 18.36 -2.43 -26.15
N LEU A 23 18.61 -3.58 -25.52
CA LEU A 23 17.59 -4.33 -24.78
C LEU A 23 16.95 -3.48 -23.67
N CYS A 24 17.74 -2.71 -22.93
CA CYS A 24 17.22 -1.80 -21.90
C CYS A 24 16.28 -0.74 -22.46
N GLN A 25 16.55 -0.22 -23.66
CA GLN A 25 15.65 0.72 -24.33
C GLN A 25 14.35 0.04 -24.81
N GLU A 26 14.43 -1.17 -25.35
CA GLU A 26 13.26 -1.97 -25.75
C GLU A 26 12.36 -2.29 -24.54
N ILE A 27 12.95 -2.66 -23.40
CA ILE A 27 12.23 -2.89 -22.12
C ILE A 27 11.52 -1.61 -21.67
N ARG A 28 12.19 -0.45 -21.68
CA ARG A 28 11.56 0.84 -21.34
C ARG A 28 10.38 1.16 -22.22
N THR A 29 10.56 1.02 -23.53
CA THR A 29 9.49 1.24 -24.50
C THR A 29 8.30 0.35 -24.22
N ARG A 30 8.52 -0.94 -24.00
CA ARG A 30 7.46 -1.92 -23.69
C ARG A 30 6.71 -1.56 -22.40
N ILE A 31 7.43 -1.14 -21.35
CA ILE A 31 6.81 -0.72 -20.08
C ILE A 31 6.00 0.56 -20.27
N ILE A 32 6.52 1.57 -20.97
CA ILE A 32 5.81 2.82 -21.23
C ILE A 32 4.51 2.56 -22.01
N GLU A 33 4.59 1.83 -23.14
CA GLU A 33 3.44 1.50 -23.98
C GLU A 33 2.36 0.76 -23.19
N THR A 34 2.74 -0.23 -22.39
CA THR A 34 1.78 -1.00 -21.60
C THR A 34 1.17 -0.17 -20.46
N VAL A 35 2.01 0.47 -19.62
CA VAL A 35 1.52 1.16 -18.42
C VAL A 35 0.72 2.42 -18.74
N THR A 36 0.95 3.05 -19.90
CA THR A 36 0.11 4.16 -20.37
C THR A 36 -1.32 3.72 -20.72
N VAL A 37 -1.54 2.43 -20.95
CA VAL A 37 -2.86 1.84 -21.24
C VAL A 37 -3.48 1.19 -20.00
N THR A 38 -2.69 0.41 -19.26
CA THR A 38 -3.21 -0.36 -18.10
C THR A 38 -3.17 0.41 -16.78
N GLY A 39 -2.40 1.50 -16.71
CA GLY A 39 -2.02 2.13 -15.45
C GLY A 39 -0.97 1.32 -14.70
N GLY A 40 -0.44 1.87 -13.61
CA GLY A 40 0.51 1.18 -12.73
C GLY A 40 1.80 1.94 -12.47
N HIS A 41 2.78 1.24 -11.91
CA HIS A 41 4.03 1.82 -11.45
C HIS A 41 5.00 2.05 -12.61
N LEU A 42 5.11 3.30 -13.07
CA LEU A 42 5.94 3.63 -14.24
C LEU A 42 7.35 4.06 -13.85
N GLY A 43 7.48 5.15 -13.12
CA GLY A 43 8.78 5.76 -12.83
C GLY A 43 9.75 4.85 -12.07
N SER A 44 9.24 4.05 -11.14
CA SER A 44 10.05 3.11 -10.37
C SER A 44 10.64 2.00 -11.25
N ASN A 45 9.86 1.46 -12.19
CA ASN A 45 10.32 0.43 -13.12
C ASN A 45 11.32 0.97 -14.13
N LEU A 46 11.09 2.18 -14.68
CA LEU A 46 12.02 2.81 -15.62
C LEU A 46 13.39 3.07 -15.01
N GLY A 47 13.44 3.36 -13.71
CA GLY A 47 14.69 3.54 -12.97
C GLY A 47 15.45 2.25 -12.66
N ALA A 48 14.77 1.10 -12.65
CA ALA A 48 15.33 -0.19 -12.24
C ALA A 48 15.71 -1.11 -13.42
N VAL A 49 15.71 -0.62 -14.68
CA VAL A 49 15.90 -1.47 -15.86
C VAL A 49 17.30 -2.09 -15.86
N GLU A 50 18.36 -1.28 -15.89
CA GLU A 50 19.74 -1.78 -15.91
C GLU A 50 20.07 -2.57 -14.64
N LEU A 51 19.57 -2.15 -13.48
CA LEU A 51 19.73 -2.85 -12.23
C LEU A 51 19.18 -4.29 -12.32
N THR A 52 17.96 -4.46 -12.85
CA THR A 52 17.34 -5.78 -12.95
C THR A 52 18.03 -6.66 -13.99
N VAL A 53 18.45 -6.08 -15.12
CA VAL A 53 19.28 -6.79 -16.12
C VAL A 53 20.59 -7.27 -15.49
N ALA A 54 21.31 -6.41 -14.77
CA ALA A 54 22.56 -6.77 -14.09
C ALA A 54 22.37 -7.86 -13.03
N LEU A 55 21.26 -7.83 -12.28
CA LEU A 55 20.91 -8.88 -11.32
C LEU A 55 20.76 -10.24 -12.00
N HIS A 56 19.99 -10.30 -13.09
CA HIS A 56 19.77 -11.55 -13.83
C HIS A 56 20.98 -12.05 -14.61
N ARG A 57 21.98 -11.20 -14.83
CA ARG A 57 23.28 -11.62 -15.40
C ARG A 57 24.26 -12.13 -14.33
N ALA A 58 24.14 -11.61 -13.11
CA ALA A 58 25.04 -11.98 -12.01
C ALA A 58 24.54 -13.19 -11.22
N PHE A 59 23.23 -13.43 -11.17
CA PHE A 59 22.59 -14.46 -10.36
C PHE A 59 21.69 -15.36 -11.21
N GLU A 60 21.73 -16.66 -10.90
CA GLU A 60 21.02 -17.72 -11.64
C GLU A 60 19.59 -17.92 -11.07
N SER A 61 18.66 -17.02 -11.39
CA SER A 61 17.25 -17.19 -11.00
C SER A 61 16.54 -18.25 -11.88
N PRO A 62 15.69 -19.16 -11.30
CA PRO A 62 15.15 -19.17 -9.94
C PRO A 62 15.99 -19.92 -8.91
N LYS A 63 17.16 -20.46 -9.28
CA LYS A 63 18.07 -21.14 -8.34
C LYS A 63 18.52 -20.15 -7.27
N ASP A 64 19.12 -19.01 -7.65
CA ASP A 64 19.33 -17.89 -6.75
C ASP A 64 18.02 -17.15 -6.52
N ILE A 65 17.76 -16.75 -5.28
CA ILE A 65 16.48 -16.22 -4.84
C ILE A 65 16.55 -14.69 -4.83
N ILE A 66 15.82 -14.06 -5.73
CA ILE A 66 15.72 -12.59 -5.82
C ILE A 66 14.37 -12.14 -5.26
N ILE A 67 14.40 -11.30 -4.22
CA ILE A 67 13.22 -10.76 -3.55
C ILE A 67 13.19 -9.26 -3.75
N PHE A 68 12.09 -8.74 -4.30
CA PHE A 68 11.86 -7.30 -4.45
C PHE A 68 11.00 -6.77 -3.32
N ASP A 69 11.53 -5.83 -2.53
CA ASP A 69 10.75 -5.16 -1.49
C ASP A 69 9.60 -4.35 -2.12
N THR A 70 8.41 -4.43 -1.55
CA THR A 70 7.18 -3.88 -2.12
C THR A 70 6.81 -4.52 -3.47
N GLY A 71 7.78 -4.88 -4.30
CA GLY A 71 7.58 -5.55 -5.59
C GLY A 71 7.03 -4.68 -6.72
N HIS A 72 6.75 -3.39 -6.48
CA HIS A 72 6.22 -2.46 -7.49
C HIS A 72 7.22 -2.12 -8.61
N GLN A 73 8.50 -2.45 -8.45
CA GLN A 73 9.59 -2.26 -9.43
C GLN A 73 9.98 -3.58 -10.14
N ALA A 74 9.10 -4.59 -10.14
CA ALA A 74 9.41 -5.93 -10.68
C ALA A 74 8.92 -6.15 -12.12
N TYR A 75 8.49 -5.12 -12.85
CA TYR A 75 8.02 -5.29 -14.24
C TYR A 75 9.13 -5.78 -15.16
N VAL A 76 10.33 -5.25 -15.01
CA VAL A 76 11.52 -5.71 -15.75
C VAL A 76 11.81 -7.18 -15.45
N HIS A 77 11.74 -7.58 -14.18
CA HIS A 77 11.87 -8.97 -13.76
C HIS A 77 10.83 -9.88 -14.44
N LYS A 78 9.57 -9.45 -14.52
CA LYS A 78 8.53 -10.20 -15.24
C LYS A 78 8.84 -10.35 -16.73
N LEU A 79 9.29 -9.29 -17.40
CA LEU A 79 9.68 -9.32 -18.80
C LEU A 79 10.86 -10.27 -19.06
N LEU A 80 11.86 -10.31 -18.18
CA LEU A 80 13.05 -11.15 -18.33
C LEU A 80 12.84 -12.62 -17.92
N THR A 81 11.73 -12.95 -17.29
CA THR A 81 11.42 -14.28 -16.77
C THR A 81 10.27 -14.97 -17.51
N GLY A 82 10.18 -14.74 -18.84
CA GLY A 82 9.31 -15.49 -19.75
C GLY A 82 7.84 -15.08 -19.75
N ARG A 83 7.51 -13.84 -19.30
CA ARG A 83 6.13 -13.36 -19.19
C ARG A 83 5.79 -12.25 -20.20
N GLN A 84 6.56 -12.08 -21.25
CA GLN A 84 6.40 -11.00 -22.22
C GLN A 84 5.06 -11.05 -22.96
N ASP A 85 4.61 -12.24 -23.35
CA ASP A 85 3.37 -12.44 -24.11
C ASP A 85 2.12 -12.01 -23.36
N ARG A 86 2.19 -12.02 -22.03
CA ARG A 86 1.09 -11.64 -21.14
C ARG A 86 1.25 -10.26 -20.52
N PHE A 87 2.35 -9.57 -20.79
CA PHE A 87 2.69 -8.32 -20.11
C PHE A 87 1.64 -7.22 -20.33
N GLU A 88 0.95 -7.21 -21.49
CA GLU A 88 -0.16 -6.27 -21.78
C GLU A 88 -1.38 -6.45 -20.86
N THR A 89 -1.48 -7.59 -20.17
CA THR A 89 -2.57 -7.88 -19.24
C THR A 89 -2.25 -7.46 -17.80
N ILE A 90 -1.12 -6.78 -17.58
CA ILE A 90 -0.69 -6.41 -16.22
C ILE A 90 -1.75 -5.55 -15.52
N ARG A 91 -2.10 -5.89 -14.27
CA ARG A 91 -3.13 -5.25 -13.43
C ARG A 91 -4.57 -5.39 -13.96
N SER A 92 -4.78 -6.17 -15.01
CA SER A 92 -6.12 -6.47 -15.55
C SER A 92 -6.75 -7.66 -14.83
N GLU A 93 -8.07 -7.74 -14.89
CA GLU A 93 -8.83 -8.89 -14.43
C GLU A 93 -8.39 -10.17 -15.16
N ASN A 94 -8.15 -11.26 -14.43
CA ASN A 94 -7.59 -12.52 -14.94
C ASN A 94 -6.24 -12.37 -15.67
N GLY A 95 -5.61 -11.20 -15.56
CA GLY A 95 -4.33 -10.89 -16.15
C GLY A 95 -3.16 -11.08 -15.19
N MET A 96 -2.03 -10.50 -15.55
CA MET A 96 -0.82 -10.52 -14.74
C MET A 96 -0.92 -9.56 -13.56
N SER A 97 -0.47 -9.99 -12.38
CA SER A 97 -0.36 -9.13 -11.19
C SER A 97 0.62 -7.97 -11.42
N GLY A 98 0.34 -6.81 -10.84
CA GLY A 98 1.27 -5.67 -10.78
C GLY A 98 2.46 -5.86 -9.84
N TYR A 99 2.51 -6.98 -9.12
CA TYR A 99 3.55 -7.37 -8.16
C TYR A 99 4.03 -8.78 -8.47
N PRO A 100 5.18 -9.24 -7.92
CA PRO A 100 5.57 -10.63 -7.98
C PRO A 100 4.44 -11.53 -7.48
N ASN A 101 4.22 -12.65 -8.17
CA ASN A 101 3.16 -13.60 -7.83
C ASN A 101 3.66 -15.04 -8.06
N ARG A 102 3.68 -15.84 -6.99
CA ARG A 102 4.21 -17.21 -6.99
C ARG A 102 3.43 -18.16 -7.91
N SER A 103 2.17 -17.88 -8.16
CA SER A 103 1.37 -18.66 -9.11
C SER A 103 1.69 -18.35 -10.57
N GLU A 104 2.34 -17.20 -10.86
CA GLU A 104 2.72 -16.80 -12.21
C GLU A 104 4.08 -17.38 -12.64
N SER A 105 5.03 -17.51 -11.72
CA SER A 105 6.39 -17.87 -12.06
C SER A 105 7.18 -18.43 -10.87
N PRO A 106 8.04 -19.46 -11.09
CA PRO A 106 8.96 -19.96 -10.06
C PRO A 106 10.05 -18.93 -9.69
N HIS A 107 10.22 -17.87 -10.46
CA HIS A 107 11.14 -16.78 -10.15
C HIS A 107 10.60 -15.83 -9.07
N ASP A 108 9.29 -15.85 -8.79
CA ASP A 108 8.63 -14.99 -7.81
C ASP A 108 8.52 -15.71 -6.45
N TRP A 109 9.21 -15.18 -5.44
CA TRP A 109 9.28 -15.81 -4.11
C TRP A 109 8.35 -15.18 -3.08
N VAL A 110 8.04 -13.89 -3.21
CA VAL A 110 7.27 -13.13 -2.23
C VAL A 110 6.18 -12.33 -2.91
N GLU A 111 4.96 -12.42 -2.42
CA GLU A 111 3.75 -11.75 -2.93
C GLU A 111 3.31 -10.57 -2.05
N ASN A 112 4.16 -10.05 -1.21
CA ASN A 112 3.83 -8.97 -0.29
C ASN A 112 4.26 -7.60 -0.84
N SER A 113 3.30 -6.72 -1.09
CA SER A 113 3.56 -5.35 -1.54
C SER A 113 3.63 -4.31 -0.42
N HIS A 114 3.53 -4.71 0.84
CA HIS A 114 3.84 -3.84 1.97
C HIS A 114 5.36 -3.73 2.14
N ALA A 115 5.88 -2.51 2.19
CA ALA A 115 7.31 -2.23 2.21
C ALA A 115 8.03 -2.76 3.47
N SER A 116 9.36 -2.83 3.42
CA SER A 116 10.26 -3.19 4.52
C SER A 116 10.24 -4.66 4.94
N THR A 117 9.67 -5.56 4.13
CA THR A 117 9.54 -6.98 4.46
C THR A 117 10.61 -7.86 3.82
N ALA A 118 11.22 -7.44 2.71
CA ALA A 118 12.13 -8.28 1.92
C ALA A 118 13.35 -8.76 2.71
N LEU A 119 13.89 -7.93 3.59
CA LEU A 119 15.03 -8.28 4.42
C LEU A 119 14.71 -9.39 5.43
N SER A 120 13.51 -9.37 6.03
CA SER A 120 13.06 -10.41 6.95
C SER A 120 12.80 -11.73 6.22
N TYR A 121 12.21 -11.69 5.01
CA TYR A 121 12.11 -12.88 4.16
C TYR A 121 13.49 -13.44 3.81
N ALA A 122 14.41 -12.57 3.38
CA ALA A 122 15.77 -12.98 3.02
C ALA A 122 16.51 -13.61 4.20
N TYR A 123 16.38 -13.06 5.40
CA TYR A 123 16.92 -13.64 6.63
C TYR A 123 16.36 -15.05 6.88
N GLY A 124 15.04 -15.21 6.85
CA GLY A 124 14.39 -16.50 7.08
C GLY A 124 14.79 -17.57 6.07
N ILE A 125 14.83 -17.20 4.77
CA ILE A 125 15.26 -18.11 3.70
C ILE A 125 16.74 -18.47 3.85
N SER A 126 17.61 -17.51 4.13
CA SER A 126 19.03 -17.76 4.35
C SER A 126 19.28 -18.70 5.55
N ALA A 127 18.49 -18.55 6.62
CA ALA A 127 18.55 -19.45 7.78
C ALA A 127 18.12 -20.88 7.41
N SER A 128 17.07 -21.04 6.61
CA SER A 128 16.62 -22.34 6.10
C SER A 128 17.70 -23.02 5.24
N LEU A 129 18.31 -22.28 4.33
CA LEU A 129 19.39 -22.79 3.49
C LEU A 129 20.63 -23.20 4.33
N ALA A 130 20.97 -22.44 5.38
CA ALA A 130 22.08 -22.75 6.28
C ALA A 130 21.84 -24.05 7.07
N LEU A 131 20.59 -24.40 7.34
CA LEU A 131 20.20 -25.65 8.00
C LEU A 131 20.09 -26.85 7.04
N GLY A 132 20.32 -26.63 5.73
CA GLY A 132 20.20 -27.67 4.71
C GLY A 132 18.75 -28.07 4.41
N LEU A 133 17.78 -27.25 4.82
CA LEU A 133 16.36 -27.43 4.54
C LEU A 133 16.01 -26.68 3.25
N GLU A 134 16.30 -27.31 2.11
CA GLU A 134 15.94 -26.73 0.80
C GLU A 134 14.55 -27.20 0.38
N PRO A 135 13.67 -26.28 -0.08
CA PRO A 135 12.52 -26.68 -0.88
C PRO A 135 13.05 -27.37 -2.14
N GLU A 136 12.48 -28.50 -2.53
CA GLU A 136 12.93 -29.33 -3.63
C GLU A 136 13.08 -28.56 -4.95
N VAL A 137 14.29 -28.19 -5.29
CA VAL A 137 14.72 -27.87 -6.66
C VAL A 137 16.05 -28.57 -6.88
N GLY A 138 15.98 -29.85 -7.29
CA GLY A 138 17.13 -30.64 -7.73
C GLY A 138 18.06 -31.08 -6.58
N SER A 139 17.81 -32.25 -6.02
CA SER A 139 18.62 -32.91 -5.01
C SER A 139 20.04 -33.19 -5.52
N GLY A 140 21.02 -32.38 -5.06
CA GLY A 140 22.43 -32.70 -5.11
C GLY A 140 22.95 -32.71 -3.67
N GLU A 141 23.64 -33.76 -3.28
CA GLU A 141 24.33 -33.85 -1.99
C GLU A 141 25.41 -32.75 -1.89
N GLY A 142 25.19 -31.75 -1.04
CA GLY A 142 26.15 -30.66 -0.78
C GLY A 142 25.53 -29.50 -0.05
N LYS A 143 26.32 -28.63 0.59
CA LYS A 143 25.84 -27.34 1.12
C LYS A 143 25.26 -26.54 -0.03
N SER A 144 24.05 -25.95 0.17
CA SER A 144 23.40 -25.10 -0.81
C SER A 144 24.35 -24.03 -1.35
N THR A 145 24.46 -23.97 -2.67
CA THR A 145 25.17 -22.88 -3.38
C THR A 145 24.26 -21.72 -3.73
N ARG A 146 22.99 -21.80 -3.34
CA ARG A 146 21.97 -20.77 -3.61
C ARG A 146 22.26 -19.50 -2.84
N ARG A 147 22.03 -18.38 -3.48
CA ARG A 147 22.16 -17.05 -2.89
C ARG A 147 20.78 -16.45 -2.65
N VAL A 148 20.69 -15.60 -1.63
CA VAL A 148 19.47 -14.83 -1.32
C VAL A 148 19.78 -13.36 -1.49
N ILE A 149 19.08 -12.73 -2.41
CA ILE A 149 19.25 -11.34 -2.82
C ILE A 149 17.96 -10.59 -2.49
N ALA A 150 18.03 -9.56 -1.65
CA ALA A 150 16.92 -8.66 -1.33
C ALA A 150 17.16 -7.30 -1.98
N VAL A 151 16.30 -6.93 -2.93
CA VAL A 151 16.31 -5.61 -3.59
C VAL A 151 15.40 -4.68 -2.81
N VAL A 152 15.95 -3.67 -2.17
CA VAL A 152 15.24 -2.79 -1.23
C VAL A 152 15.39 -1.34 -1.68
N GLY A 153 14.26 -0.63 -1.83
CA GLY A 153 14.26 0.82 -2.11
C GLY A 153 14.62 1.64 -0.88
N ASP A 154 15.12 2.84 -1.09
CA ASP A 154 15.46 3.79 -0.03
C ASP A 154 14.25 4.15 0.87
N GLY A 155 13.05 4.26 0.30
CA GLY A 155 11.82 4.42 1.08
C GLY A 155 11.54 3.25 2.02
N ALA A 156 11.71 2.00 1.54
CA ALA A 156 11.49 0.81 2.35
C ALA A 156 12.50 0.66 3.51
N LEU A 157 13.71 1.22 3.37
CA LEU A 157 14.68 1.27 4.46
C LEU A 157 14.31 2.25 5.59
N THR A 158 13.28 3.08 5.43
CA THR A 158 12.80 3.95 6.51
C THR A 158 11.91 3.23 7.53
N GLY A 159 11.38 2.06 7.19
CA GLY A 159 10.55 1.27 8.08
C GLY A 159 11.32 0.56 9.18
N GLY A 160 10.75 0.51 10.40
CA GLY A 160 11.37 -0.12 11.57
C GLY A 160 11.76 -1.58 11.33
N MET A 161 10.89 -2.34 10.65
CA MET A 161 11.13 -3.75 10.31
C MET A 161 12.40 -3.98 9.48
N ALA A 162 12.78 -3.01 8.61
CA ALA A 162 14.04 -3.11 7.86
C ALA A 162 15.26 -3.01 8.79
N TYR A 163 15.23 -2.14 9.81
CA TYR A 163 16.30 -2.04 10.81
C TYR A 163 16.38 -3.28 11.70
N GLU A 164 15.25 -3.81 12.13
CA GLU A 164 15.17 -5.07 12.88
C GLU A 164 15.81 -6.23 12.08
N ALA A 165 15.45 -6.34 10.80
CA ALA A 165 16.00 -7.36 9.91
C ALA A 165 17.51 -7.20 9.69
N LEU A 166 18.00 -5.97 9.43
CA LEU A 166 19.43 -5.69 9.26
C LEU A 166 20.23 -6.06 10.51
N ASN A 167 19.72 -5.72 11.70
CA ASN A 167 20.36 -6.09 12.95
C ASN A 167 20.47 -7.61 13.13
N ASN A 168 19.40 -8.36 12.79
CA ASN A 168 19.40 -9.82 12.87
C ASN A 168 20.27 -10.48 11.78
N ILE A 169 20.25 -9.96 10.56
CA ILE A 169 21.11 -10.40 9.44
C ILE A 169 22.59 -10.28 9.82
N GLY A 170 22.98 -9.13 10.40
CA GLY A 170 24.35 -8.89 10.84
C GLY A 170 24.75 -9.77 12.03
N HIS A 171 23.89 -9.86 13.06
CA HIS A 171 24.14 -10.71 14.24
C HIS A 171 24.33 -12.19 13.88
N ALA A 172 23.46 -12.73 13.03
CA ALA A 172 23.50 -14.12 12.59
C ALA A 172 24.56 -14.39 11.51
N ARG A 173 25.23 -13.37 10.99
CA ARG A 173 26.12 -13.46 9.83
C ARG A 173 25.47 -14.14 8.63
N SER A 174 24.19 -13.84 8.41
CA SER A 174 23.38 -14.43 7.34
C SER A 174 23.99 -14.11 5.97
N LYS A 175 24.14 -15.12 5.09
CA LYS A 175 24.65 -14.93 3.72
C LYS A 175 23.62 -14.27 2.82
N THR A 176 23.21 -13.07 3.18
CA THR A 176 22.22 -12.27 2.47
C THR A 176 22.88 -11.13 1.72
N ILE A 177 22.57 -10.99 0.43
CA ILE A 177 22.99 -9.85 -0.39
C ILE A 177 21.84 -8.86 -0.40
N VAL A 178 22.05 -7.69 0.17
CA VAL A 178 21.09 -6.58 0.16
C VAL A 178 21.48 -5.64 -0.96
N VAL A 179 20.62 -5.49 -1.96
CA VAL A 179 20.79 -4.52 -3.04
C VAL A 179 19.96 -3.29 -2.68
N TRP A 180 20.61 -2.24 -2.21
CA TRP A 180 19.98 -0.99 -1.89
C TRP A 180 19.81 -0.14 -3.14
N ASN A 181 18.60 -0.14 -3.70
CA ASN A 181 18.22 0.68 -4.84
C ASN A 181 17.85 2.08 -4.36
N ASP A 182 18.81 2.99 -4.37
CA ASP A 182 18.65 4.36 -3.90
C ASP A 182 18.37 5.30 -5.07
N ASN A 183 17.14 5.79 -5.14
CA ASN A 183 16.72 6.84 -6.08
C ASN A 183 16.27 8.14 -5.39
N GLY A 184 16.33 8.20 -4.05
CA GLY A 184 16.02 9.36 -3.22
C GLY A 184 14.54 9.66 -3.06
N ARG A 185 13.65 8.76 -3.50
CA ARG A 185 12.20 9.04 -3.52
C ARG A 185 11.34 7.77 -3.40
N SER A 186 10.28 7.88 -2.59
CA SER A 186 9.08 7.03 -2.69
C SER A 186 8.00 7.77 -3.51
N TYR A 187 6.81 8.01 -2.97
CA TYR A 187 5.86 9.00 -3.52
C TYR A 187 6.38 10.44 -3.36
N ALA A 188 7.10 10.72 -2.29
CA ALA A 188 7.76 11.97 -1.97
C ALA A 188 9.28 11.75 -1.83
N PRO A 189 10.08 12.81 -1.68
CA PRO A 189 11.49 12.68 -1.28
C PRO A 189 11.58 11.85 0.00
N THR A 190 12.53 10.90 0.04
CA THR A 190 12.67 9.99 1.18
C THR A 190 13.11 10.73 2.44
N VAL A 191 12.31 10.64 3.49
CA VAL A 191 12.61 11.24 4.80
C VAL A 191 13.55 10.30 5.55
N SER A 192 14.86 10.52 5.40
CA SER A 192 15.89 9.73 6.08
C SER A 192 17.22 10.46 6.16
N ARG A 193 17.84 10.50 7.33
CA ARG A 193 19.20 11.02 7.48
C ARG A 193 20.24 10.23 6.69
N LEU A 194 20.03 8.93 6.50
CA LEU A 194 20.82 8.09 5.61
C LEU A 194 20.77 8.58 4.15
N SER A 195 19.60 9.03 3.69
CA SER A 195 19.40 9.56 2.33
C SER A 195 19.84 11.01 2.18
N GLU A 196 19.73 11.86 3.21
CA GLU A 196 20.13 13.27 3.13
C GLU A 196 21.62 13.45 2.87
N GLY A 197 22.49 12.69 3.55
CA GLY A 197 23.93 12.70 3.32
C GLY A 197 24.29 12.38 1.87
N LEU A 198 23.55 11.45 1.28
CA LEU A 198 23.74 10.99 -0.11
C LEU A 198 23.13 11.92 -1.15
N THR A 199 22.06 12.65 -0.82
CA THR A 199 21.47 13.65 -1.71
C THR A 199 22.45 14.80 -1.97
N LYS A 200 23.19 15.23 -0.96
CA LYS A 200 24.27 16.21 -1.12
C LYS A 200 25.40 15.70 -2.01
N LEU A 201 25.71 14.40 -1.90
CA LEU A 201 26.71 13.74 -2.76
C LEU A 201 26.26 13.64 -4.22
N ARG A 202 24.96 13.33 -4.45
CA ARG A 202 24.34 13.30 -5.80
C ARG A 202 24.39 14.64 -6.53
N LEU A 203 24.25 15.74 -5.80
CA LEU A 203 24.19 17.10 -6.36
C LEU A 203 25.58 17.69 -6.66
N HIS A 204 26.69 17.02 -6.27
CA HIS A 204 28.04 17.56 -6.47
C HIS A 204 28.65 17.10 -7.80
N PRO A 205 28.75 17.96 -8.82
CA PRO A 205 29.32 17.62 -10.14
C PRO A 205 30.75 17.05 -10.05
N SER A 206 31.50 17.46 -9.03
CA SER A 206 32.88 17.01 -8.78
C SER A 206 32.97 15.54 -8.35
N TYR A 207 31.90 14.96 -7.77
CA TYR A 207 31.92 13.57 -7.32
C TYR A 207 31.91 12.59 -8.51
N MET A 208 31.08 12.83 -9.50
CA MET A 208 31.04 12.02 -10.73
C MET A 208 32.34 12.16 -11.56
N HIS A 209 32.96 13.36 -11.56
CA HIS A 209 34.22 13.59 -12.25
C HIS A 209 35.46 13.08 -11.48
N ALA A 210 35.47 13.17 -10.15
CA ALA A 210 36.55 12.66 -9.31
C ALA A 210 36.60 11.12 -9.31
N ARG A 211 35.44 10.47 -9.33
CA ARG A 211 35.30 9.02 -9.41
C ARG A 211 35.94 8.45 -10.69
N ASN A 212 35.68 9.08 -11.83
CA ASN A 212 36.27 8.68 -13.12
C ASN A 212 37.79 8.90 -13.18
N LYS A 213 38.34 9.81 -12.36
CA LYS A 213 39.79 10.01 -12.22
C LYS A 213 40.43 9.04 -11.22
N ILE A 214 39.76 8.74 -10.11
CA ILE A 214 40.30 7.85 -9.05
C ILE A 214 40.35 6.39 -9.54
N SER A 215 39.38 5.92 -10.32
CA SER A 215 39.42 4.56 -10.89
C SER A 215 40.59 4.39 -11.88
N ARG A 216 40.98 5.44 -12.61
CA ARG A 216 42.15 5.43 -13.50
C ARG A 216 43.49 5.57 -12.77
N VAL A 217 43.51 6.22 -11.59
CA VAL A 217 44.71 6.42 -10.79
C VAL A 217 45.06 5.19 -9.93
N ILE A 218 44.03 4.42 -9.49
CA ILE A 218 44.26 3.21 -8.70
C ILE A 218 44.79 2.04 -9.57
N SER A 219 44.47 2.04 -10.88
CA SER A 219 45.03 1.01 -11.79
C SER A 219 46.50 1.24 -12.17
N ASP A 220 47.08 2.42 -11.94
CA ASP A 220 48.36 2.83 -12.51
C ASP A 220 49.49 3.14 -11.47
N LEU A 221 49.33 2.87 -10.15
CA LEU A 221 50.36 3.23 -9.16
C LEU A 221 50.98 2.02 -8.45
N PRO A 222 52.28 1.76 -8.68
CA PRO A 222 53.12 0.96 -7.79
C PRO A 222 53.67 1.86 -6.67
N GLY A 223 53.35 1.53 -5.43
CA GLY A 223 54.08 1.91 -4.21
C GLY A 223 54.26 3.40 -3.91
N VAL A 224 53.44 3.98 -3.04
CA VAL A 224 53.68 5.33 -2.49
C VAL A 224 53.67 5.33 -0.97
N GLY A 225 54.80 5.73 -0.41
CA GLY A 225 55.02 6.06 0.98
C GLY A 225 54.45 7.45 1.40
N PRO A 226 54.56 7.83 2.69
CA PRO A 226 53.73 8.84 3.33
C PRO A 226 54.31 10.26 3.19
N LEU A 227 53.68 11.16 2.43
CA LEU A 227 53.91 12.60 2.51
C LEU A 227 52.82 13.39 1.77
N ALA A 228 51.88 13.97 2.50
CA ALA A 228 51.34 15.31 2.26
C ALA A 228 50.17 15.63 3.23
N THR A 229 50.47 16.32 4.31
CA THR A 229 49.50 16.61 5.42
C THR A 229 48.88 18.03 5.38
N SER A 230 48.80 18.70 4.25
CA SER A 230 48.27 20.10 4.20
C SER A 230 47.19 20.40 3.16
N GLY A 231 46.68 19.39 2.41
CA GLY A 231 45.53 19.52 1.52
C GLY A 231 44.26 18.83 2.00
N ILE A 232 44.25 18.28 3.20
CA ILE A 232 43.35 17.24 3.67
C ILE A 232 42.04 17.75 4.29
N ALA A 233 41.94 18.99 4.74
CA ALA A 233 40.77 19.50 5.45
C ALA A 233 39.49 19.60 4.59
N GLY A 234 39.60 19.93 3.30
CA GLY A 234 38.44 19.95 2.38
C GLY A 234 38.05 18.55 1.86
N LEU A 235 39.04 17.65 1.69
CA LEU A 235 38.80 16.26 1.30
C LEU A 235 38.22 15.43 2.45
N THR A 236 38.59 15.73 3.70
CA THR A 236 38.12 15.01 4.89
C THR A 236 36.65 15.29 5.19
N THR A 237 36.11 16.48 4.88
CA THR A 237 34.68 16.76 5.07
C THR A 237 33.83 16.03 4.03
N ALA A 238 34.22 16.03 2.76
CA ALA A 238 33.53 15.27 1.70
C ALA A 238 33.67 13.75 1.88
N LEU A 239 34.83 13.29 2.36
CA LEU A 239 35.07 11.87 2.72
C LEU A 239 34.30 11.48 3.99
N ARG A 240 34.14 12.36 4.96
CA ARG A 240 33.38 12.12 6.20
C ARG A 240 31.88 11.99 5.93
N GLU A 241 31.33 12.81 5.01
CA GLU A 241 29.95 12.73 4.56
C GLU A 241 29.67 11.48 3.69
N ALA A 242 30.69 10.97 2.97
CA ALA A 242 30.60 9.71 2.20
C ALA A 242 30.78 8.44 3.06
N ILE A 243 31.20 8.58 4.31
CA ILE A 243 31.51 7.47 5.25
C ILE A 243 30.27 7.06 6.08
N GLU A 244 29.27 7.95 6.24
CA GLU A 244 28.15 7.71 7.15
C GLU A 244 27.34 6.42 6.88
N PRO A 245 26.92 6.08 5.64
CA PRO A 245 26.18 4.82 5.41
C PRO A 245 27.03 3.60 5.69
N LYS A 246 28.32 3.61 5.30
CA LYS A 246 29.26 2.51 5.55
C LYS A 246 29.37 2.23 7.05
N VAL A 247 29.57 3.25 7.86
CA VAL A 247 29.71 3.12 9.32
C VAL A 247 28.45 2.51 9.94
N PHE A 248 27.25 2.92 9.47
CA PHE A 248 26.00 2.39 9.95
C PHE A 248 25.86 0.88 9.69
N PHE A 249 26.06 0.42 8.45
CA PHE A 249 25.91 -0.99 8.10
C PHE A 249 27.01 -1.85 8.75
N GLU A 250 28.25 -1.36 8.78
CA GLU A 250 29.37 -2.08 9.41
C GLU A 250 29.20 -2.20 10.93
N ALA A 251 28.60 -1.19 11.59
CA ALA A 251 28.26 -1.26 13.01
C ALA A 251 27.21 -2.35 13.32
N LEU A 252 26.31 -2.62 12.36
CA LEU A 252 25.37 -3.75 12.44
C LEU A 252 25.98 -5.09 12.06
N GLY A 253 27.27 -5.15 11.66
CA GLY A 253 27.92 -6.38 11.20
C GLY A 253 27.62 -6.74 9.74
N VAL A 254 27.10 -5.81 8.95
CA VAL A 254 26.80 -5.97 7.54
C VAL A 254 27.85 -5.21 6.71
N ARG A 255 28.57 -5.90 5.85
CA ARG A 255 29.53 -5.24 4.96
C ARG A 255 28.81 -4.28 4.00
N TYR A 256 29.45 -3.18 3.68
CA TYR A 256 28.92 -2.20 2.73
C TYR A 256 29.88 -2.02 1.55
N THR A 257 29.31 -1.96 0.33
CA THR A 257 30.01 -1.59 -0.90
C THR A 257 29.15 -0.61 -1.73
N GLY A 258 29.80 0.33 -2.41
CA GLY A 258 29.16 1.38 -3.21
C GLY A 258 29.46 2.77 -2.67
N PRO A 259 28.73 3.80 -3.12
CA PRO A 259 27.64 3.72 -4.11
C PRO A 259 28.13 3.44 -5.53
N ILE A 260 27.33 2.69 -6.29
CA ILE A 260 27.59 2.23 -7.66
C ILE A 260 26.59 2.89 -8.60
N ASP A 261 27.01 3.20 -9.84
CA ASP A 261 26.08 3.71 -10.86
C ASP A 261 25.10 2.61 -11.30
N GLY A 262 23.84 2.75 -10.93
CA GLY A 262 22.75 1.83 -11.23
C GLY A 262 22.31 1.82 -12.70
N HIS A 263 22.97 2.59 -13.55
CA HIS A 263 22.77 2.59 -15.00
C HIS A 263 24.02 2.10 -15.77
N ASN A 264 25.04 1.59 -15.05
CA ASN A 264 26.19 0.94 -15.60
C ASN A 264 26.14 -0.56 -15.30
N ILE A 265 25.65 -1.36 -16.26
CA ILE A 265 25.49 -2.82 -16.10
C ILE A 265 26.81 -3.50 -15.77
N ALA A 266 27.92 -3.12 -16.42
CA ALA A 266 29.23 -3.76 -16.20
C ALA A 266 29.74 -3.52 -14.77
N GLU A 267 29.58 -2.32 -14.24
CA GLU A 267 29.99 -1.97 -12.87
C GLU A 267 29.15 -2.73 -11.83
N MET A 268 27.83 -2.79 -12.05
CA MET A 268 26.92 -3.54 -11.18
C MET A 268 27.20 -5.04 -11.22
N GLU A 269 27.39 -5.61 -12.41
CA GLU A 269 27.71 -7.04 -12.58
C GLU A 269 29.00 -7.42 -11.84
N TYR A 270 30.05 -6.60 -11.94
CA TYR A 270 31.29 -6.79 -11.20
C TYR A 270 31.05 -6.77 -9.67
N ALA A 271 30.29 -5.79 -9.19
CA ALA A 271 30.00 -5.67 -7.76
C ALA A 271 29.13 -6.82 -7.23
N PHE A 272 28.13 -7.26 -7.99
CA PHE A 272 27.27 -8.39 -7.60
C PHE A 272 28.03 -9.71 -7.58
N LYS A 273 28.94 -9.95 -8.53
CA LYS A 273 29.83 -11.12 -8.50
C LYS A 273 30.74 -11.10 -7.28
N GLY A 274 31.33 -9.95 -6.95
CA GLY A 274 32.12 -9.79 -5.74
C GLY A 274 31.29 -9.98 -4.45
N ALA A 275 30.04 -9.52 -4.43
CA ALA A 275 29.14 -9.75 -3.31
C ALA A 275 28.74 -11.24 -3.18
N ALA A 276 28.61 -11.95 -4.30
CA ALA A 276 28.30 -13.38 -4.33
C ALA A 276 29.42 -14.27 -3.75
N GLU A 277 30.66 -13.79 -3.80
CA GLU A 277 31.84 -14.48 -3.24
C GLU A 277 32.06 -14.17 -1.75
N TRP A 278 31.38 -13.14 -1.22
CA TRP A 278 31.55 -12.73 0.16
C TRP A 278 30.89 -13.73 1.13
N ASP A 279 31.65 -14.14 2.17
CA ASP A 279 31.16 -15.08 3.18
C ASP A 279 30.54 -14.36 4.37
N GLY A 280 29.37 -13.76 4.16
CA GLY A 280 28.58 -13.03 5.17
C GLY A 280 27.59 -12.05 4.55
N PRO A 281 26.89 -11.25 5.37
CA PRO A 281 25.95 -10.26 4.88
C PRO A 281 26.68 -9.09 4.22
N ILE A 282 26.10 -8.59 3.12
CA ILE A 282 26.67 -7.46 2.37
C ILE A 282 25.55 -6.58 1.79
N VAL A 283 25.72 -5.27 1.91
CA VAL A 283 24.91 -4.27 1.19
C VAL A 283 25.70 -3.81 -0.05
N VAL A 284 25.06 -3.93 -1.21
CA VAL A 284 25.49 -3.30 -2.47
C VAL A 284 24.60 -2.09 -2.72
N HIS A 285 25.15 -0.91 -2.51
CA HIS A 285 24.43 0.34 -2.68
C HIS A 285 24.49 0.81 -4.13
N VAL A 286 23.32 0.96 -4.76
CA VAL A 286 23.16 1.27 -6.19
C VAL A 286 22.36 2.55 -6.34
N LEU A 287 22.92 3.56 -7.01
CA LEU A 287 22.24 4.83 -7.30
C LEU A 287 21.49 4.75 -8.62
N THR A 288 20.16 4.90 -8.59
CA THR A 288 19.33 4.90 -9.80
C THR A 288 18.58 6.24 -9.98
N GLN A 289 18.05 6.45 -11.18
CA GLN A 289 17.24 7.63 -11.50
C GLN A 289 15.80 7.18 -11.79
N LYS A 290 14.87 7.54 -10.91
CA LYS A 290 13.45 7.27 -11.09
C LYS A 290 12.90 7.96 -12.35
N GLY A 291 12.19 7.23 -13.21
CA GLY A 291 11.60 7.76 -14.45
C GLY A 291 12.57 7.88 -15.62
N ARG A 292 13.81 7.34 -15.51
CA ARG A 292 14.86 7.45 -16.53
C ARG A 292 14.40 7.04 -17.93
N GLY A 293 14.73 7.87 -18.91
CA GLY A 293 14.46 7.65 -20.33
C GLY A 293 13.03 7.98 -20.76
N TYR A 294 12.22 8.59 -19.86
CA TYR A 294 10.89 9.08 -20.20
C TYR A 294 10.69 10.51 -19.71
N GLY A 295 10.76 11.48 -20.65
CA GLY A 295 10.72 12.91 -20.35
C GLY A 295 9.60 13.32 -19.39
N PRO A 296 8.32 12.88 -19.57
CA PRO A 296 7.26 13.23 -18.63
C PRO A 296 7.51 12.76 -17.19
N ALA A 297 8.15 11.58 -16.99
CA ALA A 297 8.50 11.11 -15.67
C ALA A 297 9.70 11.85 -15.08
N GLU A 298 10.69 12.20 -15.90
CA GLU A 298 11.88 12.94 -15.46
C GLU A 298 11.56 14.39 -15.08
N THR A 299 10.51 14.99 -15.65
CA THR A 299 10.08 16.37 -15.37
C THR A 299 8.99 16.46 -14.29
N ASP A 300 8.35 15.37 -13.91
CA ASP A 300 7.38 15.36 -12.82
C ASP A 300 8.07 15.55 -11.47
N GLU A 301 7.97 16.77 -10.92
CA GLU A 301 8.60 17.14 -9.64
C GLU A 301 7.90 16.51 -8.43
N VAL A 302 6.63 16.09 -8.57
CA VAL A 302 5.81 15.59 -7.46
C VAL A 302 6.11 14.12 -7.16
N GLN A 303 5.94 13.23 -8.14
CA GLN A 303 6.03 11.78 -7.94
C GLN A 303 6.99 11.06 -8.88
N ARG A 304 7.53 11.74 -9.91
CA ARG A 304 8.29 11.11 -11.00
C ARG A 304 7.48 9.99 -11.68
N LEU A 305 6.18 10.21 -11.84
CA LEU A 305 5.18 9.23 -12.29
C LEU A 305 5.34 7.88 -11.57
N HIS A 306 5.38 7.94 -10.22
CA HIS A 306 5.46 6.73 -9.40
C HIS A 306 4.33 5.76 -9.75
N ASP A 307 3.10 6.28 -9.83
CA ASP A 307 1.90 5.56 -10.23
C ASP A 307 1.17 6.36 -11.33
N LEU A 308 0.91 5.73 -12.45
CA LEU A 308 0.14 6.30 -13.55
C LEU A 308 -1.31 5.82 -13.45
N LYS A 309 -2.22 6.77 -13.23
CA LYS A 309 -3.66 6.50 -13.18
C LYS A 309 -4.28 6.72 -14.55
N ILE A 310 -5.00 5.73 -15.04
CA ILE A 310 -5.84 5.91 -16.23
C ILE A 310 -7.15 6.58 -15.79
N PRO A 311 -7.56 7.70 -16.41
CA PRO A 311 -8.85 8.29 -16.13
C PRO A 311 -9.97 7.27 -16.38
N VAL A 312 -10.75 6.96 -15.35
CA VAL A 312 -11.93 6.11 -15.51
C VAL A 312 -12.95 6.91 -16.31
N ALA A 313 -13.34 6.41 -17.48
CA ALA A 313 -14.48 6.96 -18.21
C ALA A 313 -15.73 6.81 -17.32
N VAL A 314 -16.30 7.93 -16.89
CA VAL A 314 -17.57 7.92 -16.14
C VAL A 314 -18.65 7.41 -17.09
N SER A 315 -19.12 6.20 -16.86
CA SER A 315 -20.09 5.51 -17.72
C SER A 315 -21.46 6.18 -17.75
N ASP A 316 -21.79 7.00 -16.74
CA ASP A 316 -23.01 7.78 -16.68
C ASP A 316 -22.68 9.26 -16.38
N SER A 317 -22.67 10.08 -17.43
CA SER A 317 -22.43 11.54 -17.32
C SER A 317 -23.57 12.30 -16.64
N SER A 318 -24.70 11.64 -16.31
CA SER A 318 -25.86 12.28 -15.66
C SER A 318 -25.67 12.46 -14.15
N LYS A 319 -24.80 11.66 -13.50
CA LYS A 319 -24.53 11.73 -12.06
C LYS A 319 -23.15 12.34 -11.80
N LYS A 320 -23.12 13.55 -11.24
CA LYS A 320 -21.86 14.18 -10.81
C LYS A 320 -21.30 13.43 -9.61
N ARG A 321 -20.03 12.96 -9.73
CA ARG A 321 -19.33 12.21 -8.68
C ARG A 321 -18.07 12.95 -8.25
N TYR A 322 -17.63 12.72 -7.02
CA TYR A 322 -16.57 13.47 -6.38
C TYR A 322 -15.57 12.55 -5.69
N SER A 323 -14.34 13.01 -5.55
CA SER A 323 -13.29 12.32 -4.83
C SER A 323 -13.41 12.53 -3.32
N TYR A 324 -13.45 11.43 -2.56
CA TYR A 324 -13.40 11.48 -1.09
C TYR A 324 -12.08 12.09 -0.60
N THR A 325 -10.95 11.69 -1.20
CA THR A 325 -9.62 12.20 -0.82
C THR A 325 -9.50 13.71 -1.03
N GLU A 326 -10.04 14.25 -2.15
CA GLU A 326 -10.03 15.69 -2.40
C GLU A 326 -10.95 16.44 -1.43
N ALA A 327 -12.12 15.88 -1.12
CA ALA A 327 -13.05 16.45 -0.15
C ALA A 327 -12.48 16.47 1.27
N PHE A 328 -11.82 15.38 1.69
CA PHE A 328 -11.05 15.33 2.94
C PHE A 328 -9.99 16.42 2.98
N SER A 329 -9.16 16.51 1.91
CA SER A 329 -8.10 17.50 1.79
C SER A 329 -8.62 18.93 1.95
N ALA A 330 -9.69 19.27 1.24
CA ALA A 330 -10.28 20.60 1.29
C ALA A 330 -10.86 20.93 2.67
N LYS A 331 -11.58 19.98 3.30
CA LYS A 331 -12.18 20.19 4.62
C LYS A 331 -11.15 20.26 5.73
N LEU A 332 -10.11 19.43 5.68
CA LEU A 332 -9.02 19.49 6.65
C LEU A 332 -8.27 20.82 6.57
N LEU A 333 -8.03 21.34 5.35
CA LEU A 333 -7.40 22.65 5.15
C LEU A 333 -8.24 23.79 5.74
N GLU A 334 -9.55 23.76 5.51
CA GLU A 334 -10.51 24.72 6.07
C GLU A 334 -10.45 24.72 7.61
N LEU A 335 -10.62 23.55 8.23
CA LEU A 335 -10.61 23.42 9.69
C LEU A 335 -9.27 23.80 10.31
N ALA A 336 -8.15 23.45 9.69
CA ALA A 336 -6.83 23.77 10.18
C ALA A 336 -6.48 25.26 10.07
N ALA A 337 -7.13 26.01 9.18
CA ALA A 337 -6.96 27.46 9.10
C ALA A 337 -7.55 28.18 10.33
N GLU A 338 -8.59 27.62 10.92
CA GLU A 338 -9.28 28.17 12.11
C GLU A 338 -8.71 27.59 13.42
N ARG A 339 -8.10 26.38 13.35
CA ARG A 339 -7.69 25.60 14.51
C ARG A 339 -6.19 25.26 14.45
N PRO A 340 -5.34 26.07 15.13
CA PRO A 340 -3.88 25.90 15.09
C PRO A 340 -3.37 24.60 15.75
N GLU A 341 -4.15 23.97 16.60
CA GLU A 341 -3.81 22.72 17.27
C GLU A 341 -3.89 21.49 16.31
N ILE A 342 -4.54 21.60 15.16
CA ILE A 342 -4.63 20.51 14.18
C ILE A 342 -3.27 20.32 13.50
N VAL A 343 -2.75 19.10 13.57
CA VAL A 343 -1.54 18.67 12.85
C VAL A 343 -1.87 17.47 11.97
N ALA A 344 -1.19 17.35 10.83
CA ALA A 344 -1.39 16.23 9.89
C ALA A 344 -0.15 15.36 9.82
N ILE A 345 -0.35 14.04 9.89
CA ILE A 345 0.72 13.03 9.87
C ILE A 345 0.43 12.03 8.75
N THR A 346 1.46 11.63 8.03
CA THR A 346 1.39 10.54 7.06
C THR A 346 2.65 9.69 7.06
N ALA A 347 2.58 8.51 6.43
CA ALA A 347 3.70 7.59 6.30
C ALA A 347 4.13 7.48 4.83
N ALA A 348 4.92 8.42 4.33
CA ALA A 348 5.42 8.54 2.96
C ALA A 348 4.33 8.67 1.87
N MET A 349 3.11 9.10 2.23
CA MET A 349 1.96 9.15 1.34
C MET A 349 1.27 10.53 1.26
N PRO A 350 1.98 11.67 1.21
CA PRO A 350 1.34 12.99 1.29
C PRO A 350 0.39 13.28 0.12
N SER A 351 0.77 12.89 -1.10
CA SER A 351 -0.05 13.09 -2.30
C SER A 351 -1.28 12.18 -2.32
N PRO A 352 -1.15 10.84 -2.20
CA PRO A 352 -2.27 9.94 -2.36
C PRO A 352 -3.28 9.99 -1.19
N THR A 353 -2.92 10.56 -0.04
CA THR A 353 -3.85 10.80 1.09
C THR A 353 -4.39 12.24 1.13
N GLY A 354 -4.12 13.07 0.10
CA GLY A 354 -4.65 14.42 -0.01
C GLY A 354 -3.97 15.48 0.87
N LEU A 355 -2.80 15.21 1.46
CA LEU A 355 -2.15 16.12 2.40
C LEU A 355 -1.19 17.13 1.77
N LEU A 356 -0.98 17.14 0.45
CA LEU A 356 -0.07 18.12 -0.20
C LEU A 356 -0.50 19.58 0.01
N ALA A 357 -1.81 19.86 -0.03
CA ALA A 357 -2.31 21.21 0.22
C ALA A 357 -2.05 21.65 1.66
N PHE A 358 -2.24 20.75 2.62
CA PHE A 358 -1.93 20.97 4.03
C PHE A 358 -0.43 21.22 4.25
N GLN A 359 0.43 20.37 3.69
CA GLN A 359 1.90 20.53 3.74
C GLN A 359 2.34 21.91 3.22
N LYS A 360 1.75 22.36 2.11
CA LYS A 360 2.07 23.66 1.51
C LYS A 360 1.62 24.83 2.37
N SER A 361 0.43 24.73 2.99
CA SER A 361 -0.17 25.83 3.76
C SER A 361 0.30 25.88 5.20
N PHE A 362 0.63 24.74 5.79
CA PHE A 362 1.02 24.61 7.20
C PHE A 362 2.24 23.70 7.38
N PRO A 363 3.42 24.03 6.79
CA PRO A 363 4.58 23.15 6.77
C PRO A 363 5.07 22.75 8.18
N GLU A 364 4.94 23.65 9.18
CA GLU A 364 5.35 23.38 10.57
C GLU A 364 4.39 22.45 11.33
N ARG A 365 3.21 22.18 10.76
CA ARG A 365 2.18 21.30 11.33
C ARG A 365 1.98 20.02 10.53
N PHE A 366 2.83 19.78 9.53
CA PHE A 366 2.82 18.61 8.68
C PHE A 366 4.00 17.70 8.99
N PHE A 367 3.74 16.42 9.19
CA PHE A 367 4.74 15.42 9.53
C PHE A 367 4.65 14.22 8.58
N ASP A 368 5.64 14.07 7.70
CA ASP A 368 5.86 12.83 6.97
C ASP A 368 6.96 12.04 7.69
N VAL A 369 6.62 10.86 8.19
CA VAL A 369 7.53 10.04 9.00
C VAL A 369 8.27 8.97 8.20
N GLY A 370 8.17 8.98 6.87
CA GLY A 370 8.63 7.88 6.02
C GLY A 370 7.68 6.69 6.12
N ILE A 371 8.08 5.51 5.63
CA ILE A 371 7.24 4.30 5.70
C ILE A 371 7.35 3.69 7.11
N ALA A 372 6.75 4.37 8.09
CA ALA A 372 6.87 4.05 9.51
C ALA A 372 5.53 4.25 10.25
N GLU A 373 4.53 3.45 9.90
CA GLU A 373 3.14 3.58 10.37
C GLU A 373 3.04 3.47 11.89
N GLN A 374 3.78 2.54 12.53
CA GLN A 374 3.81 2.41 14.00
C GLN A 374 4.32 3.69 14.66
N HIS A 375 5.41 4.26 14.13
CA HIS A 375 5.96 5.53 14.63
C HIS A 375 4.96 6.68 14.45
N ALA A 376 4.26 6.74 13.30
CA ALA A 376 3.23 7.75 13.04
C ALA A 376 2.17 7.77 14.15
N VAL A 377 1.67 6.60 14.54
CA VAL A 377 0.61 6.47 15.54
C VAL A 377 1.10 6.79 16.95
N THR A 378 2.24 6.23 17.37
CA THR A 378 2.78 6.52 18.71
C THR A 378 3.21 8.00 18.84
N ALA A 379 3.77 8.59 17.77
CA ALA A 379 4.10 10.02 17.74
C ALA A 379 2.83 10.88 17.83
N ALA A 380 1.74 10.49 17.14
CA ALA A 380 0.45 11.16 17.27
C ALA A 380 -0.10 11.09 18.70
N ALA A 381 0.05 9.96 19.39
CA ALA A 381 -0.30 9.84 20.80
C ALA A 381 0.48 10.86 21.66
N GLY A 382 1.79 10.96 21.47
CA GLY A 382 2.62 11.96 22.15
C GLY A 382 2.22 13.40 21.84
N MET A 383 1.87 13.71 20.59
CA MET A 383 1.37 15.03 20.17
C MET A 383 0.03 15.36 20.84
N ALA A 384 -0.88 14.39 20.91
CA ALA A 384 -2.17 14.56 21.58
C ALA A 384 -1.99 14.78 23.09
N MET A 385 -1.08 14.07 23.75
CA MET A 385 -0.68 14.33 25.14
C MET A 385 -0.12 15.73 25.34
N GLY A 386 0.53 16.30 24.31
CA GLY A 386 1.03 17.67 24.27
C GLY A 386 -0.03 18.73 23.97
N GLY A 387 -1.31 18.35 23.80
CA GLY A 387 -2.42 19.26 23.55
C GLY A 387 -2.72 19.54 22.08
N LEU A 388 -2.10 18.81 21.14
CA LEU A 388 -2.43 18.89 19.72
C LEU A 388 -3.61 17.97 19.36
N LYS A 389 -4.21 18.20 18.18
CA LYS A 389 -5.23 17.36 17.56
C LYS A 389 -4.67 16.69 16.31
N PRO A 390 -4.01 15.53 16.42
CA PRO A 390 -3.38 14.85 15.30
C PRO A 390 -4.42 14.20 14.38
N VAL A 391 -4.24 14.41 13.06
CA VAL A 391 -4.95 13.70 11.98
C VAL A 391 -3.93 12.81 11.27
N VAL A 392 -4.05 11.50 11.44
CA VAL A 392 -3.14 10.49 10.87
C VAL A 392 -3.79 9.91 9.61
N ALA A 393 -3.31 10.31 8.43
CA ALA A 393 -3.87 9.87 7.15
C ALA A 393 -2.95 8.81 6.50
N ILE A 394 -3.44 7.58 6.47
CA ILE A 394 -2.73 6.38 5.97
C ILE A 394 -3.75 5.52 5.20
N TYR A 395 -3.29 4.72 4.23
CA TYR A 395 -4.15 3.75 3.58
C TYR A 395 -4.67 2.70 4.56
N SER A 396 -5.94 2.33 4.41
CA SER A 396 -6.61 1.36 5.27
C SER A 396 -5.81 0.06 5.44
N THR A 397 -5.30 -0.54 4.36
CA THR A 397 -4.50 -1.77 4.43
C THR A 397 -3.18 -1.58 5.20
N PHE A 398 -2.51 -0.41 5.05
CA PHE A 398 -1.23 -0.14 5.70
C PHE A 398 -1.39 0.21 7.19
N MET A 399 -2.55 0.73 7.59
CA MET A 399 -2.86 0.99 9.00
C MET A 399 -2.82 -0.30 9.84
N SER A 400 -3.01 -1.46 9.23
CA SER A 400 -2.87 -2.76 9.89
C SER A 400 -1.51 -2.96 10.57
N ARG A 401 -0.44 -2.31 10.10
CA ARG A 401 0.89 -2.36 10.72
C ARG A 401 0.97 -1.68 12.08
N ALA A 402 0.09 -0.71 12.32
CA ALA A 402 0.09 0.08 13.54
C ALA A 402 -1.09 -0.28 14.48
N PHE A 403 -1.74 -1.43 14.28
CA PHE A 403 -2.90 -1.83 15.06
C PHE A 403 -2.63 -1.85 16.58
N ASP A 404 -1.48 -2.39 16.99
CA ASP A 404 -1.08 -2.42 18.40
C ASP A 404 -0.97 -1.00 18.99
N GLN A 405 -0.33 -0.08 18.24
CA GLN A 405 -0.13 1.31 18.66
C GLN A 405 -1.46 2.09 18.71
N VAL A 406 -2.38 1.83 17.76
CA VAL A 406 -3.74 2.40 17.82
C VAL A 406 -4.46 1.95 19.09
N ASN A 407 -4.38 0.66 19.42
CA ASN A 407 -5.05 0.08 20.58
C ASN A 407 -4.42 0.53 21.90
N LEU A 408 -3.11 0.39 22.06
CA LEU A 408 -2.44 0.57 23.34
C LEU A 408 -1.95 2.01 23.55
N ASP A 409 -1.34 2.64 22.54
CA ASP A 409 -0.76 3.97 22.74
C ASP A 409 -1.81 5.08 22.63
N VAL A 410 -2.88 4.87 21.86
CA VAL A 410 -3.92 5.88 21.66
C VAL A 410 -5.21 5.54 22.41
N ALA A 411 -5.84 4.39 22.12
CA ALA A 411 -7.18 4.10 22.62
C ALA A 411 -7.21 3.78 24.11
N LEU A 412 -6.24 3.03 24.62
CA LEU A 412 -6.12 2.75 26.07
C LEU A 412 -6.02 4.06 26.87
N HIS A 413 -5.28 5.04 26.35
CA HIS A 413 -5.10 6.35 26.96
C HIS A 413 -6.28 7.31 26.69
N GLY A 414 -7.21 6.96 25.79
CA GLY A 414 -8.35 7.80 25.43
C GLY A 414 -7.94 9.10 24.73
N LEU A 415 -6.88 9.08 23.90
CA LEU A 415 -6.33 10.28 23.27
C LEU A 415 -7.13 10.71 22.04
N PRO A 416 -7.31 12.02 21.81
CA PRO A 416 -8.07 12.57 20.70
C PRO A 416 -7.24 12.58 19.41
N VAL A 417 -6.97 11.39 18.86
CA VAL A 417 -6.31 11.19 17.57
C VAL A 417 -7.35 10.78 16.53
N VAL A 418 -7.35 11.45 15.38
CA VAL A 418 -8.23 11.14 14.24
C VAL A 418 -7.46 10.30 13.22
N PHE A 419 -7.83 9.04 13.06
CA PHE A 419 -7.31 8.15 12.03
C PHE A 419 -8.13 8.29 10.76
N VAL A 420 -7.50 8.65 9.66
CA VAL A 420 -8.14 8.78 8.34
C VAL A 420 -7.62 7.64 7.46
N MET A 421 -8.49 6.65 7.23
CA MET A 421 -8.19 5.45 6.47
C MET A 421 -8.69 5.62 5.04
N ASP A 422 -7.82 6.12 4.16
CA ASP A 422 -8.08 6.19 2.73
C ASP A 422 -7.96 4.80 2.09
N ARG A 423 -8.62 4.53 0.99
CA ARG A 423 -8.68 3.23 0.30
C ARG A 423 -9.29 2.10 1.17
N ALA A 424 -10.29 2.41 1.97
CA ALA A 424 -11.08 1.39 2.66
C ALA A 424 -11.88 0.53 1.67
N GLY A 425 -12.11 -0.72 2.01
CA GLY A 425 -12.86 -1.68 1.20
C GLY A 425 -12.10 -2.14 -0.05
N ILE A 426 -12.84 -2.46 -1.11
CA ILE A 426 -12.29 -2.94 -2.37
C ILE A 426 -11.63 -1.79 -3.15
N THR A 427 -10.32 -1.91 -3.40
CA THR A 427 -9.50 -0.91 -4.09
C THR A 427 -9.27 -1.20 -5.58
N GLY A 428 -9.26 -2.48 -5.97
CA GLY A 428 -9.24 -2.93 -7.36
C GLY A 428 -7.87 -3.37 -7.89
N ASP A 429 -7.26 -2.57 -8.74
CA ASP A 429 -6.16 -2.94 -9.65
C ASP A 429 -4.87 -3.42 -8.95
N ASP A 430 -4.68 -3.10 -7.68
CA ASP A 430 -3.48 -3.46 -6.89
C ASP A 430 -3.61 -4.82 -6.16
N GLY A 431 -4.80 -5.42 -6.20
CA GLY A 431 -5.05 -6.78 -5.72
C GLY A 431 -4.99 -6.98 -4.20
N PRO A 432 -4.70 -8.22 -3.76
CA PRO A 432 -4.94 -8.68 -2.39
C PRO A 432 -4.30 -7.84 -1.29
N SER A 433 -3.11 -7.30 -1.55
CA SER A 433 -2.35 -6.55 -0.55
C SER A 433 -2.80 -5.10 -0.38
N HIS A 434 -3.67 -4.60 -1.29
CA HIS A 434 -4.13 -3.22 -1.26
C HIS A 434 -5.62 -3.05 -0.91
N HIS A 435 -6.41 -4.12 -0.91
CA HIS A 435 -7.79 -4.05 -0.43
C HIS A 435 -7.83 -3.73 1.06
N GLY A 436 -8.54 -2.66 1.42
CA GLY A 436 -8.72 -2.21 2.80
C GLY A 436 -9.90 -2.90 3.48
N VAL A 437 -10.01 -4.22 3.38
CA VAL A 437 -11.19 -4.99 3.81
C VAL A 437 -11.13 -5.46 5.27
N MET A 438 -9.98 -5.25 5.95
CA MET A 438 -9.78 -5.66 7.35
C MET A 438 -10.03 -4.53 8.35
N ASP A 439 -10.14 -3.29 7.91
CA ASP A 439 -10.20 -2.12 8.78
C ASP A 439 -11.37 -2.17 9.77
N LEU A 440 -12.57 -2.58 9.32
CA LEU A 440 -13.73 -2.72 10.18
C LEU A 440 -13.48 -3.72 11.32
N ILE A 441 -12.92 -4.89 11.03
CA ILE A 441 -12.59 -5.88 12.06
C ILE A 441 -11.65 -5.30 13.09
N GLN A 442 -10.59 -4.62 12.64
CA GLN A 442 -9.57 -4.05 13.51
C GLN A 442 -10.14 -2.94 14.38
N PHE A 443 -10.77 -1.94 13.79
CA PHE A 443 -11.18 -0.74 14.51
C PHE A 443 -12.44 -0.94 15.35
N LEU A 444 -13.36 -1.82 14.96
CA LEU A 444 -14.52 -2.18 15.77
C LEU A 444 -14.16 -3.05 17.00
N SER A 445 -12.98 -3.68 16.99
CA SER A 445 -12.48 -4.45 18.15
C SER A 445 -11.77 -3.58 19.20
N ILE A 446 -11.47 -2.30 18.89
CA ILE A 446 -10.75 -1.42 19.81
C ILE A 446 -11.74 -0.73 20.77
N PRO A 447 -11.59 -0.88 22.09
CA PRO A 447 -12.46 -0.22 23.07
C PRO A 447 -12.40 1.32 22.96
N LYS A 448 -13.55 1.97 23.10
CA LYS A 448 -13.71 3.43 23.05
C LYS A 448 -13.42 4.09 21.69
N MET A 449 -13.12 3.32 20.66
CA MET A 449 -12.93 3.85 19.32
C MET A 449 -14.28 4.31 18.75
N THR A 450 -14.33 5.54 18.22
CA THR A 450 -15.46 5.98 17.39
C THR A 450 -15.13 5.72 15.93
N VAL A 451 -15.99 4.98 15.22
CA VAL A 451 -15.74 4.57 13.83
C VAL A 451 -16.78 5.16 12.91
N PHE A 452 -16.35 6.07 12.02
CA PHE A 452 -17.15 6.71 11.00
C PHE A 452 -16.98 6.05 9.64
N ALA A 453 -18.07 5.94 8.88
CA ALA A 453 -18.09 5.40 7.52
C ALA A 453 -19.00 6.28 6.63
N PRO A 454 -18.47 7.33 5.98
CA PRO A 454 -19.27 8.27 5.20
C PRO A 454 -19.84 7.64 3.93
N SER A 455 -21.11 7.86 3.65
CA SER A 455 -21.82 7.44 2.45
C SER A 455 -21.70 8.40 1.27
N GLY A 456 -21.19 9.61 1.51
CA GLY A 456 -20.99 10.65 0.51
C GLY A 456 -20.04 11.74 0.98
N ILE A 457 -19.82 12.72 0.12
CA ILE A 457 -18.80 13.76 0.32
C ILE A 457 -19.17 14.68 1.50
N GLU A 458 -20.41 15.15 1.55
CA GLU A 458 -20.85 16.05 2.62
C GLU A 458 -20.87 15.33 3.99
N GLU A 459 -21.17 14.01 4.00
CA GLU A 459 -21.06 13.18 5.20
C GLU A 459 -19.61 13.10 5.68
N LEU A 460 -18.64 12.87 4.78
CA LEU A 460 -17.21 12.87 5.14
C LEU A 460 -16.78 14.20 5.76
N GLN A 461 -17.21 15.32 5.18
CA GLN A 461 -16.83 16.65 5.65
C GLN A 461 -17.40 16.95 7.04
N GLU A 462 -18.67 16.57 7.31
CA GLU A 462 -19.26 16.73 8.64
C GLU A 462 -18.64 15.77 9.64
N MET A 463 -18.42 14.50 9.29
CA MET A 463 -17.75 13.52 10.16
C MET A 463 -16.32 13.93 10.54
N LEU A 464 -15.56 14.55 9.64
CA LEU A 464 -14.21 15.05 9.97
C LEU A 464 -14.27 16.17 11.01
N LYS A 465 -15.23 17.07 10.89
CA LYS A 465 -15.47 18.13 11.88
C LYS A 465 -15.88 17.52 13.23
N GLU A 466 -16.83 16.60 13.22
CA GLU A 466 -17.31 15.90 14.42
C GLU A 466 -16.18 15.10 15.11
N ALA A 467 -15.37 14.38 14.33
CA ALA A 467 -14.24 13.59 14.84
C ALA A 467 -13.20 14.45 15.59
N LEU A 468 -12.98 15.67 15.13
CA LEU A 468 -12.07 16.62 15.79
C LEU A 468 -12.61 17.21 17.09
N GLU A 469 -13.94 17.12 17.34
CA GLU A 469 -14.57 17.54 18.63
C GLU A 469 -14.60 16.41 19.66
N ILE A 470 -14.43 15.15 19.24
CA ILE A 470 -14.45 14.01 20.16
C ILE A 470 -13.17 13.97 21.01
N GLU A 471 -13.32 13.90 22.32
CA GLU A 471 -12.22 13.75 23.28
C GLU A 471 -11.84 12.26 23.46
N GLY A 472 -11.50 11.61 22.35
CA GLY A 472 -11.13 10.20 22.30
C GLY A 472 -10.69 9.77 20.90
N PRO A 473 -10.26 8.52 20.72
CA PRO A 473 -9.80 8.01 19.45
C PRO A 473 -10.96 7.91 18.45
N THR A 474 -10.71 8.40 17.23
CA THR A 474 -11.69 8.34 16.14
C THR A 474 -11.06 7.79 14.87
N ALA A 475 -11.85 7.07 14.08
CA ALA A 475 -11.46 6.55 12.79
C ALA A 475 -12.50 6.93 11.74
N ILE A 476 -12.07 7.42 10.58
CA ILE A 476 -12.91 7.71 9.43
C ILE A 476 -12.39 6.86 8.27
N ARG A 477 -13.24 5.99 7.72
CA ARG A 477 -12.88 5.12 6.59
C ARG A 477 -13.64 5.53 5.32
N PHE A 478 -12.92 5.68 4.20
CA PHE A 478 -13.56 5.99 2.91
C PHE A 478 -12.83 5.34 1.73
N PRO A 479 -13.55 5.09 0.60
CA PRO A 479 -12.99 4.37 -0.52
C PRO A 479 -12.10 5.24 -1.43
N LYS A 480 -11.31 4.57 -2.28
CA LYS A 480 -10.58 5.18 -3.41
C LYS A 480 -11.53 5.68 -4.51
N THR A 481 -12.71 5.07 -4.65
CA THR A 481 -13.68 5.36 -5.71
C THR A 481 -14.38 6.71 -5.49
N LEU A 482 -14.93 7.25 -6.57
CA LEU A 482 -15.74 8.47 -6.48
C LEU A 482 -17.09 8.18 -5.81
N GLY A 483 -17.63 9.16 -5.07
CA GLY A 483 -18.92 9.07 -4.39
C GLY A 483 -19.89 10.18 -4.80
N PRO A 484 -21.18 10.06 -4.38
CA PRO A 484 -22.17 11.12 -4.53
C PRO A 484 -21.81 12.31 -3.63
N LEU A 485 -22.26 13.51 -3.99
CA LEU A 485 -22.14 14.66 -3.10
C LEU A 485 -22.83 14.36 -1.76
N ARG A 486 -24.04 13.85 -1.84
CA ARG A 486 -24.89 13.47 -0.71
C ARG A 486 -25.81 12.32 -1.14
N LEU A 487 -26.12 11.46 -0.19
CA LEU A 487 -27.12 10.42 -0.33
C LEU A 487 -28.32 10.79 0.57
N GLY A 488 -29.53 10.84 0.00
CA GLY A 488 -30.70 11.31 0.71
C GLY A 488 -30.88 12.85 0.72
N GLU A 489 -31.84 13.35 1.51
CA GLU A 489 -32.21 14.75 1.53
C GLU A 489 -31.34 15.63 2.44
N LYS A 490 -30.81 15.05 3.51
CA LYS A 490 -30.05 15.74 4.55
C LYS A 490 -28.73 15.04 4.83
N VAL A 491 -27.73 15.83 5.21
CA VAL A 491 -26.52 15.34 5.85
C VAL A 491 -26.86 15.00 7.29
N GLY A 492 -26.37 13.87 7.77
CA GLY A 492 -26.51 13.48 9.15
C GLY A 492 -25.67 14.35 10.08
N SER A 493 -25.85 14.24 11.39
CA SER A 493 -25.08 14.98 12.40
C SER A 493 -24.89 14.19 13.68
N GLY A 494 -23.79 14.45 14.35
CA GLY A 494 -23.41 13.76 15.58
C GLY A 494 -23.21 12.26 15.34
N LEU A 495 -23.46 11.49 16.37
CA LEU A 495 -23.32 10.01 16.31
C LEU A 495 -24.63 9.32 15.88
N LYS A 496 -25.53 10.03 15.19
CA LYS A 496 -26.83 9.50 14.76
C LYS A 496 -26.75 8.90 13.36
N ALA A 497 -27.44 7.78 13.17
CA ALA A 497 -27.69 7.19 11.87
C ALA A 497 -28.65 8.05 11.03
N ASN A 498 -28.58 7.90 9.71
CA ASN A 498 -29.46 8.58 8.78
C ASN A 498 -30.43 7.57 8.13
N LYS A 499 -31.72 7.72 8.38
CA LYS A 499 -32.73 6.93 7.69
C LYS A 499 -32.98 7.53 6.30
N LEU A 500 -32.40 6.90 5.29
CA LEU A 500 -32.47 7.38 3.91
C LEU A 500 -33.85 7.17 3.30
N ARG A 501 -34.53 6.08 3.69
CA ARG A 501 -35.83 5.70 3.16
C ARG A 501 -36.63 4.91 4.19
N SER A 502 -37.95 5.12 4.21
CA SER A 502 -38.92 4.28 4.94
C SER A 502 -39.63 3.34 3.96
N GLY A 503 -39.79 2.08 4.36
CA GLY A 503 -40.57 1.06 3.64
C GLY A 503 -41.54 0.34 4.56
N ASN A 504 -42.48 -0.41 3.98
CA ASN A 504 -43.57 -1.09 4.71
C ASN A 504 -43.45 -2.64 4.68
N SER A 505 -42.48 -3.20 3.95
CA SER A 505 -42.30 -4.65 3.80
C SER A 505 -41.82 -5.36 5.07
N GLY A 506 -41.39 -4.60 6.09
CA GLY A 506 -40.71 -5.15 7.26
C GLY A 506 -39.26 -5.59 6.98
N ILE A 507 -38.67 -5.14 5.88
CA ILE A 507 -37.27 -5.40 5.51
C ILE A 507 -36.48 -4.10 5.65
N SER A 508 -35.36 -4.15 6.34
CA SER A 508 -34.43 -3.03 6.49
C SER A 508 -33.06 -3.35 5.92
N LEU A 509 -32.58 -2.50 5.02
CA LEU A 509 -31.22 -2.53 4.47
C LEU A 509 -30.36 -1.51 5.25
N VAL A 510 -29.18 -1.93 5.68
CA VAL A 510 -28.19 -1.07 6.35
C VAL A 510 -26.95 -1.03 5.49
N GLY A 511 -26.71 0.06 4.77
CA GLY A 511 -25.56 0.22 3.89
C GLY A 511 -24.41 0.93 4.60
N VAL A 512 -23.27 0.29 4.73
CA VAL A 512 -22.08 0.80 5.44
C VAL A 512 -21.23 1.64 4.51
N GLY A 513 -21.06 2.92 4.81
CA GLY A 513 -20.25 3.83 4.02
C GLY A 513 -20.72 3.88 2.56
N LYS A 514 -19.81 3.69 1.59
CA LYS A 514 -20.17 3.69 0.15
C LYS A 514 -21.26 2.68 -0.21
N MET A 515 -21.42 1.61 0.58
CA MET A 515 -22.44 0.59 0.32
C MET A 515 -23.86 1.08 0.60
N ALA A 516 -24.03 2.22 1.26
CA ALA A 516 -25.34 2.88 1.40
C ALA A 516 -25.93 3.29 0.04
N GLU A 517 -25.09 3.70 -0.93
CA GLU A 517 -25.54 4.00 -2.30
C GLU A 517 -26.05 2.73 -2.99
N ALA A 518 -25.29 1.61 -2.90
CA ALA A 518 -25.73 0.34 -3.47
C ALA A 518 -27.02 -0.19 -2.83
N ALA A 519 -27.18 -0.04 -1.51
CA ALA A 519 -28.41 -0.37 -0.78
C ALA A 519 -29.60 0.51 -1.22
N TRP A 520 -29.34 1.79 -1.41
CA TRP A 520 -30.35 2.74 -1.93
C TRP A 520 -30.82 2.36 -3.35
N GLU A 521 -29.87 2.05 -4.24
CA GLU A 521 -30.21 1.64 -5.61
C GLU A 521 -30.91 0.28 -5.64
N ALA A 522 -30.48 -0.69 -4.81
CA ALA A 522 -31.18 -1.96 -4.64
C ALA A 522 -32.61 -1.79 -4.15
N SER A 523 -32.87 -0.82 -3.24
CA SER A 523 -34.21 -0.56 -2.77
C SER A 523 -35.18 -0.09 -3.88
N ARG A 524 -34.66 0.62 -4.89
CA ARG A 524 -35.45 1.04 -6.06
C ARG A 524 -35.76 -0.12 -6.99
N GLN A 525 -34.84 -1.09 -7.14
CA GLN A 525 -35.11 -2.29 -7.91
C GLN A 525 -36.14 -3.19 -7.19
N LEU A 526 -36.07 -3.29 -5.86
CA LEU A 526 -37.04 -4.02 -5.05
C LEU A 526 -38.47 -3.42 -5.14
N ASP A 527 -38.59 -2.09 -5.36
CA ASP A 527 -39.89 -1.46 -5.61
C ASP A 527 -40.57 -1.96 -6.90
N GLU A 528 -39.76 -2.26 -7.94
CA GLU A 528 -40.26 -2.83 -9.20
C GLU A 528 -40.89 -4.21 -8.98
N ASP A 529 -40.38 -4.93 -7.96
CA ASP A 529 -40.92 -6.22 -7.51
C ASP A 529 -42.02 -6.06 -6.43
N GLY A 530 -42.46 -4.83 -6.13
CA GLY A 530 -43.49 -4.53 -5.14
C GLY A 530 -43.03 -4.66 -3.68
N VAL A 531 -41.71 -4.62 -3.42
CA VAL A 531 -41.13 -4.79 -2.08
C VAL A 531 -40.53 -3.45 -1.60
N GLU A 532 -41.28 -2.69 -0.84
CA GLU A 532 -40.83 -1.42 -0.28
C GLU A 532 -40.00 -1.64 0.99
N VAL A 533 -38.69 -1.47 0.89
CA VAL A 533 -37.74 -1.67 2.00
C VAL A 533 -37.33 -0.34 2.65
N SER A 534 -37.03 -0.38 3.96
CA SER A 534 -36.36 0.73 4.64
C SER A 534 -34.86 0.69 4.34
N VAL A 535 -34.22 1.87 4.22
CA VAL A 535 -32.77 1.99 3.97
C VAL A 535 -32.14 2.91 5.01
N TRP A 536 -31.08 2.42 5.63
CA TRP A 536 -30.32 3.12 6.64
C TRP A 536 -28.87 3.33 6.20
N ASP A 537 -28.34 4.52 6.47
CA ASP A 537 -26.92 4.81 6.57
C ASP A 537 -26.56 4.89 8.06
N PRO A 538 -25.82 3.95 8.60
CA PRO A 538 -25.46 3.99 10.02
C PRO A 538 -24.53 5.15 10.36
N ARG A 539 -23.79 5.72 9.39
CA ARG A 539 -22.79 6.78 9.55
C ARG A 539 -21.68 6.43 10.55
N VAL A 540 -22.07 6.02 11.75
CA VAL A 540 -21.22 5.65 12.86
C VAL A 540 -21.44 4.18 13.20
N LEU A 541 -20.37 3.42 13.23
CA LEU A 541 -20.39 1.98 13.48
C LEU A 541 -20.02 1.62 14.94
N ALA A 542 -19.35 2.55 15.61
CA ALA A 542 -19.08 2.48 17.03
C ALA A 542 -19.01 3.92 17.59
N PRO A 543 -19.86 4.28 18.59
CA PRO A 543 -21.02 3.52 19.06
C PRO A 543 -22.14 3.46 18.02
N LEU A 544 -22.94 2.41 18.03
CA LEU A 544 -24.15 2.33 17.18
C LEU A 544 -25.26 3.23 17.73
N ASP A 545 -26.03 3.83 16.84
CA ASP A 545 -27.22 4.62 17.19
C ASP A 545 -28.33 3.73 17.72
N THR A 546 -28.77 3.99 18.95
CA THR A 546 -29.82 3.23 19.63
C THR A 546 -31.19 3.37 18.95
N ASP A 547 -31.51 4.55 18.40
CA ASP A 547 -32.79 4.77 17.72
C ASP A 547 -32.86 3.92 16.42
N MET A 548 -31.74 3.82 15.69
CA MET A 548 -31.64 2.91 14.54
C MET A 548 -31.79 1.46 14.98
N LEU A 549 -31.13 1.04 16.05
CA LEU A 549 -31.19 -0.35 16.54
C LEU A 549 -32.61 -0.72 16.97
N ASP A 550 -33.33 0.16 17.65
CA ASP A 550 -34.72 -0.06 18.09
C ASP A 550 -35.67 -0.24 16.88
N GLU A 551 -35.49 0.57 15.82
CA GLU A 551 -36.25 0.40 14.60
C GLU A 551 -35.88 -0.90 13.86
N LEU A 552 -34.58 -1.23 13.77
CA LEU A 552 -34.13 -2.47 13.15
C LEU A 552 -34.66 -3.71 13.91
N ALA A 553 -34.75 -3.63 15.24
CA ALA A 553 -35.31 -4.72 16.07
C ALA A 553 -36.80 -5.01 15.77
N SER A 554 -37.50 -4.04 15.17
CA SER A 554 -38.87 -4.23 14.72
C SER A 554 -39.00 -4.85 13.32
N SER A 555 -37.89 -5.00 12.59
CA SER A 555 -37.88 -5.54 11.22
C SER A 555 -37.99 -7.06 11.21
N ARG A 556 -38.67 -7.64 10.21
CA ARG A 556 -38.71 -9.08 9.96
C ARG A 556 -37.44 -9.63 9.33
N LEU A 557 -36.75 -8.77 8.59
CA LEU A 557 -35.44 -9.08 8.00
C LEU A 557 -34.55 -7.83 8.06
N VAL A 558 -33.37 -7.98 8.63
CA VAL A 558 -32.29 -6.97 8.59
C VAL A 558 -31.19 -7.47 7.67
N VAL A 559 -30.78 -6.65 6.71
CA VAL A 559 -29.68 -6.95 5.79
C VAL A 559 -28.62 -5.85 5.92
N VAL A 560 -27.42 -6.20 6.37
CA VAL A 560 -26.28 -5.30 6.45
C VAL A 560 -25.38 -5.52 5.24
N ILE A 561 -25.03 -4.43 4.56
CA ILE A 561 -24.20 -4.44 3.35
C ILE A 561 -22.92 -3.66 3.64
N GLU A 562 -21.78 -4.31 3.53
CA GLU A 562 -20.45 -3.74 3.81
C GLU A 562 -19.42 -4.12 2.73
N ASP A 563 -18.40 -3.30 2.53
CA ASP A 563 -17.26 -3.60 1.64
C ASP A 563 -16.02 -4.09 2.41
N GLY A 564 -16.23 -4.55 3.64
CA GLY A 564 -15.28 -5.25 4.51
C GLY A 564 -15.55 -6.74 4.58
N PHE A 565 -14.70 -7.48 5.28
CA PHE A 565 -14.94 -8.90 5.57
C PHE A 565 -16.17 -9.09 6.43
N VAL A 566 -17.07 -10.01 6.04
CA VAL A 566 -18.29 -10.31 6.80
C VAL A 566 -18.00 -10.83 8.21
N PRO A 567 -17.10 -11.81 8.44
CA PRO A 567 -16.79 -12.26 9.79
C PRO A 567 -16.07 -11.17 10.59
N GLY A 568 -16.70 -10.69 11.66
CA GLY A 568 -16.14 -9.66 12.55
C GLY A 568 -16.29 -8.21 12.04
N GLY A 569 -16.90 -7.99 10.87
CA GLY A 569 -17.19 -6.68 10.31
C GLY A 569 -18.41 -6.00 10.92
N ALA A 570 -18.92 -4.97 10.20
CA ALA A 570 -20.06 -4.17 10.67
C ALA A 570 -21.34 -5.00 10.84
N GLY A 571 -21.58 -5.96 9.93
CA GLY A 571 -22.73 -6.87 10.06
C GLY A 571 -22.68 -7.71 11.32
N SER A 572 -21.51 -8.24 11.68
CA SER A 572 -21.32 -8.97 12.93
C SER A 572 -21.55 -8.08 14.16
N HIS A 573 -21.07 -6.84 14.11
CA HIS A 573 -21.24 -5.87 15.20
C HIS A 573 -22.70 -5.46 15.42
N ILE A 574 -23.43 -5.18 14.33
CA ILE A 574 -24.87 -4.84 14.39
C ILE A 574 -25.69 -6.06 14.83
N SER A 575 -25.35 -7.28 14.37
CA SER A 575 -26.02 -8.52 14.79
C SER A 575 -25.89 -8.77 16.29
N ASP A 576 -24.68 -8.55 16.85
CA ASP A 576 -24.44 -8.67 18.31
C ASP A 576 -25.27 -7.63 19.09
N ALA A 577 -25.35 -6.39 18.60
CA ALA A 577 -26.14 -5.34 19.21
C ALA A 577 -27.65 -5.68 19.19
N LEU A 578 -28.18 -6.16 18.07
CA LEU A 578 -29.58 -6.58 17.94
C LEU A 578 -29.90 -7.79 18.82
N SER A 579 -28.97 -8.72 18.97
CA SER A 579 -29.17 -9.89 19.86
C SER A 579 -29.38 -9.47 21.33
N LYS A 580 -28.74 -8.39 21.77
CA LYS A 580 -28.94 -7.80 23.11
C LYS A 580 -30.34 -7.17 23.29
N LEU A 581 -30.97 -6.78 22.19
CA LEU A 581 -32.36 -6.33 22.14
C LEU A 581 -33.37 -7.48 21.95
N SER A 582 -32.92 -8.73 22.08
CA SER A 582 -33.73 -9.95 21.89
C SER A 582 -34.27 -10.11 20.46
N TYR A 583 -33.58 -9.57 19.45
CA TYR A 583 -33.95 -9.77 18.05
C TYR A 583 -33.83 -11.24 17.66
N SER A 584 -34.92 -11.84 17.23
CA SER A 584 -35.02 -13.26 16.88
C SER A 584 -35.47 -13.50 15.42
N GLN A 585 -35.63 -12.43 14.66
CA GLN A 585 -36.05 -12.49 13.27
C GLN A 585 -34.87 -12.77 12.31
N SER A 586 -35.09 -12.73 11.02
CA SER A 586 -34.07 -13.03 10.03
C SER A 586 -33.01 -11.93 9.91
N PHE A 587 -31.74 -12.34 9.92
CA PHE A 587 -30.60 -11.44 9.73
C PHE A 587 -29.71 -11.96 8.59
N MET A 588 -29.11 -11.05 7.81
CA MET A 588 -28.18 -11.37 6.75
C MET A 588 -27.09 -10.30 6.64
N SER A 589 -25.84 -10.72 6.53
CA SER A 589 -24.72 -9.85 6.15
C SER A 589 -24.31 -10.16 4.71
N LEU A 590 -24.18 -9.11 3.91
CA LEU A 590 -23.59 -9.11 2.58
C LEU A 590 -22.29 -8.32 2.63
N GLY A 591 -21.20 -8.93 2.21
CA GLY A 591 -19.88 -8.29 2.24
C GLY A 591 -18.81 -9.19 1.63
N VAL A 592 -17.56 -8.82 1.83
CA VAL A 592 -16.42 -9.55 1.28
C VAL A 592 -16.26 -10.89 2.04
N PRO A 593 -16.17 -12.02 1.34
CA PRO A 593 -15.88 -13.30 1.99
C PRO A 593 -14.45 -13.32 2.53
N LEU A 594 -14.20 -14.10 3.59
CA LEU A 594 -12.86 -14.26 4.15
C LEU A 594 -11.94 -14.97 3.14
N GLY A 595 -11.09 -14.20 2.49
CA GLY A 595 -10.17 -14.67 1.44
C GLY A 595 -9.39 -13.55 0.80
N TYR A 596 -8.41 -13.91 -0.03
CA TYR A 596 -7.63 -12.96 -0.82
C TYR A 596 -8.33 -12.70 -2.16
N ILE A 597 -8.72 -11.45 -2.37
CA ILE A 597 -9.43 -11.03 -3.58
C ILE A 597 -8.40 -10.60 -4.63
N ALA A 598 -8.46 -11.18 -5.82
CA ALA A 598 -7.58 -10.84 -6.94
C ALA A 598 -7.81 -9.40 -7.45
N GLN A 599 -6.89 -8.92 -8.27
CA GLN A 599 -7.00 -7.62 -8.93
C GLN A 599 -8.08 -7.66 -10.02
N ALA A 600 -8.95 -6.64 -10.02
CA ALA A 600 -9.87 -6.30 -11.10
C ALA A 600 -10.37 -4.87 -10.91
N LYS A 601 -11.28 -4.39 -11.75
CA LYS A 601 -11.96 -3.11 -11.48
C LYS A 601 -12.84 -3.24 -10.24
N PRO A 602 -12.88 -2.22 -9.35
CA PRO A 602 -13.67 -2.29 -8.12
C PRO A 602 -15.13 -2.70 -8.33
N ASP A 603 -15.78 -2.13 -9.36
CA ASP A 603 -17.18 -2.41 -9.66
C ASP A 603 -17.38 -3.86 -10.15
N SER A 604 -16.42 -4.42 -10.93
CA SER A 604 -16.45 -5.83 -11.35
C SER A 604 -16.35 -6.77 -10.15
N ILE A 605 -15.43 -6.49 -9.22
CA ILE A 605 -15.29 -7.29 -7.99
C ILE A 605 -16.58 -7.23 -7.15
N LEU A 606 -17.16 -6.03 -6.97
CA LEU A 606 -18.39 -5.88 -6.20
C LEU A 606 -19.56 -6.62 -6.86
N ALA A 607 -19.68 -6.58 -8.19
CA ALA A 607 -20.72 -7.31 -8.92
C ALA A 607 -20.53 -8.84 -8.80
N GLU A 608 -19.29 -9.35 -8.92
CA GLU A 608 -18.97 -10.76 -8.72
C GLU A 608 -19.34 -11.24 -7.31
N LEU A 609 -19.09 -10.40 -6.31
CA LEU A 609 -19.46 -10.68 -4.91
C LEU A 609 -20.96 -10.49 -4.61
N GLY A 610 -21.77 -10.04 -5.59
CA GLY A 610 -23.18 -9.74 -5.40
C GLY A 610 -23.44 -8.51 -4.50
N LEU A 611 -22.49 -7.57 -4.47
CA LEU A 611 -22.53 -6.34 -3.69
C LEU A 611 -22.92 -5.12 -4.54
N ASP A 612 -23.25 -5.29 -5.81
CA ASP A 612 -23.93 -4.30 -6.63
C ASP A 612 -25.45 -4.28 -6.33
N ALA A 613 -26.15 -3.30 -6.84
CA ALA A 613 -27.59 -3.13 -6.56
C ALA A 613 -28.42 -4.36 -6.95
N GLY A 614 -28.12 -4.98 -8.11
CA GLY A 614 -28.83 -6.17 -8.59
C GLY A 614 -28.56 -7.41 -7.74
N GLY A 615 -27.31 -7.63 -7.36
CA GLY A 615 -26.91 -8.75 -6.48
C GLY A 615 -27.53 -8.61 -5.07
N ILE A 616 -27.54 -7.40 -4.52
CA ILE A 616 -28.19 -7.10 -3.24
C ILE A 616 -29.70 -7.38 -3.32
N ALA A 617 -30.40 -6.84 -4.33
CA ALA A 617 -31.85 -7.02 -4.49
C ALA A 617 -32.19 -8.52 -4.62
N LYS A 618 -31.47 -9.27 -5.45
CA LYS A 618 -31.62 -10.71 -5.61
C LYS A 618 -31.43 -11.47 -4.28
N SER A 619 -30.39 -11.12 -3.52
CA SER A 619 -30.10 -11.75 -2.23
C SER A 619 -31.19 -11.47 -1.19
N VAL A 620 -31.71 -10.25 -1.16
CA VAL A 620 -32.82 -9.83 -0.29
C VAL A 620 -34.09 -10.64 -0.60
N LEU A 621 -34.49 -10.72 -1.87
CA LEU A 621 -35.68 -11.49 -2.29
C LEU A 621 -35.54 -12.96 -1.93
N ALA A 622 -34.40 -13.57 -2.22
CA ALA A 622 -34.14 -14.98 -1.91
C ALA A 622 -34.21 -15.25 -0.39
N ARG A 623 -33.63 -14.36 0.42
CA ARG A 623 -33.64 -14.49 1.89
C ARG A 623 -35.04 -14.24 2.46
N ALA A 624 -35.76 -13.26 1.96
CA ALA A 624 -37.12 -12.94 2.40
C ALA A 624 -38.09 -14.09 2.10
N ALA A 625 -37.98 -14.71 0.94
CA ALA A 625 -38.75 -15.92 0.59
C ALA A 625 -38.44 -17.07 1.52
N ALA A 626 -37.15 -17.37 1.76
CA ALA A 626 -36.71 -18.46 2.64
C ALA A 626 -37.15 -18.28 4.10
N ALA A 627 -37.20 -17.03 4.57
CA ALA A 627 -37.59 -16.68 5.94
C ALA A 627 -39.12 -16.50 6.09
N SER A 628 -39.92 -16.78 5.05
CA SER A 628 -41.37 -16.55 5.02
C SER A 628 -41.78 -15.10 5.40
N VAL A 629 -40.93 -14.14 5.10
CA VAL A 629 -41.16 -12.71 5.43
C VAL A 629 -42.41 -12.19 4.74
N PHE A 630 -42.78 -12.75 3.58
CA PHE A 630 -43.99 -12.37 2.81
C PHE A 630 -45.25 -13.15 3.20
N ALA A 631 -45.12 -14.18 4.09
CA ALA A 631 -46.29 -14.93 4.55
C ALA A 631 -47.15 -14.06 5.48
N ASN A 632 -48.44 -13.96 5.17
CA ASN A 632 -49.38 -13.21 5.96
C ASN A 632 -49.51 -13.84 7.36
N PRO A 633 -49.38 -13.12 8.48
CA PRO A 633 -49.54 -13.70 9.82
C PRO A 633 -50.93 -14.27 10.10
N GLU A 634 -51.95 -13.93 9.29
CA GLU A 634 -53.33 -14.37 9.48
C GLU A 634 -53.65 -15.78 8.98
N SER A 635 -52.69 -16.46 8.26
CA SER A 635 -52.98 -17.81 7.74
C SER A 635 -52.72 -18.96 8.74
N ASN A 636 -52.13 -18.69 9.92
CA ASN A 636 -51.80 -19.71 10.93
C ASN A 636 -52.79 -19.79 12.12
N GLN A 637 -53.96 -19.15 12.07
CA GLN A 637 -54.95 -19.28 13.14
C GLN A 637 -56.06 -20.31 12.84
N ASN A 638 -55.98 -21.07 11.73
CA ASN A 638 -56.96 -22.11 11.37
C ASN A 638 -56.25 -23.43 11.01
N SER A 639 -55.56 -24.05 11.97
CA SER A 639 -55.24 -25.48 11.89
C SER A 639 -55.18 -26.11 13.29
#